data_dc4af9e6c99be12b919c525d6c6fc5e4
#
_entry.id   dc4af9e6c99be12b919c525d6c6fc5e4
#
_cell.length_a   1.000
_cell.length_b   1.000
_cell.length_c   1.000
_cell.angle_alpha   90.00
_cell.angle_beta   90.00
_cell.angle_gamma   90.00
#
_symmetry.space_group_name_H-M   'P 1'
#
loop_
_entity.id
_entity.type
_entity.pdbx_description
1 polymer ?
#
loop_
_entity_poly.entity_id
_entity_poly.type
_entity_poly.pdbx_seq_one_letter_code
_entity_poly.pdbx_strand_id
1 'polypeptide(L)'
;MKRKLAVIFSALFLAAVATFSGKLIPEKSGNTNIVPTDEKGNKTDKTDSSETTADKVETAPTEPTTEPPTKHVSPVETVTANLGIQQNVDAVIGRTNGDNTLKLPLADFMREGDKINSFTFVIYSTDGYNIGQFKGGCGISVTEDCPVATGEGWHQSGDFTAPTEGTYGEITWTLPDDVSDYVSTNGEVLFGYWWGGATGLRIENVICNITRTTEIPCDGTVDVEVGKSVNHNSEDNTIRIPTDTLPKGAVPQSVTYKISSGGGFGKFTGAFGYESSKGKYMSNDVAEFTDSSEISLTWIIEPQAKNYANEDGELILGYWWSEQAEATLDSVSIKYSLGDSTEAVPAVKEEKPQNNVESESYGFRSSAEIVKDIKVGWNLGNSLESYNTDRTGLATELGWGNPKTTVELIKSVKDAGFNAIRIPVTWGEHMDGDVIQKDWLGRVKEVVDYAYDNDLFVIINMHHDDYIWFNPTEAEYSGDSAKFKKIWTQVADYFGDYGDRLIFEGMNEARTIGSTNEWMGGTAAERAVVNKYVQDFVDTVRASGGKNTERTLIISAYGACAEEVAMNDVIVPNDKNLIVSIHYYAPWRFASGEITTFGQAEKSELDAKFDSMKKKFIDKGTPLIIAEFGCVGIADDSTRKEYYNYYVSSAKKRGIKCFVWDNNKAKGEDGYGIIDRKSMKWNNTLLEGIISGAE
;
A
#
# COMPACT_ATOMS: atom_id res chain seq x y z
N MET A 1 -8.60 21.97 -17.49
CA MET A 1 -7.65 22.83 -16.77
C MET A 1 -6.76 22.03 -15.79
N LYS A 2 -7.28 21.03 -15.06
CA LYS A 2 -6.49 20.16 -14.14
C LYS A 2 -5.45 19.25 -14.84
N ARG A 3 -5.67 18.87 -16.09
CA ARG A 3 -4.72 18.00 -16.87
C ARG A 3 -3.44 18.70 -17.35
N LYS A 4 -3.36 20.02 -17.33
CA LYS A 4 -2.14 20.75 -17.75
C LYS A 4 -1.16 21.02 -16.59
N LEU A 5 -1.59 20.94 -15.34
CA LEU A 5 -0.72 21.21 -14.18
C LEU A 5 0.11 20.00 -13.76
N ALA A 6 -0.41 18.78 -13.88
CA ALA A 6 0.36 17.57 -13.56
C ALA A 6 1.59 17.38 -14.47
N VAL A 7 1.47 17.79 -15.75
CA VAL A 7 2.58 17.73 -16.73
C VAL A 7 3.67 18.77 -16.43
N ILE A 8 3.34 19.87 -15.78
CA ILE A 8 4.31 20.96 -15.49
C ILE A 8 5.21 20.59 -14.31
N PHE A 9 4.74 19.80 -13.34
CA PHE A 9 5.58 19.39 -12.20
C PHE A 9 6.61 18.33 -12.55
N SER A 10 6.26 17.35 -13.42
CA SER A 10 7.25 16.39 -13.95
C SER A 10 8.28 17.07 -14.87
N ALA A 11 7.90 18.14 -15.57
CA ALA A 11 8.80 18.87 -16.46
C ALA A 11 9.77 19.82 -15.73
N LEU A 12 9.38 20.36 -14.60
CA LEU A 12 10.24 21.27 -13.81
C LEU A 12 11.28 20.52 -12.96
N PHE A 13 10.98 19.32 -12.50
CA PHE A 13 11.96 18.46 -11.82
C PHE A 13 12.96 17.83 -12.81
N LEU A 14 12.52 17.50 -14.03
CA LEU A 14 13.39 17.03 -15.12
C LEU A 14 14.23 18.14 -15.77
N ALA A 15 13.82 19.40 -15.73
CA ALA A 15 14.58 20.51 -16.28
C ALA A 15 15.79 20.90 -15.44
N ALA A 16 15.80 20.60 -14.15
CA ALA A 16 16.97 20.81 -13.27
C ALA A 16 18.05 19.73 -13.46
N VAL A 17 17.69 18.56 -14.01
CA VAL A 17 18.63 17.45 -14.28
C VAL A 17 19.19 17.49 -15.72
N ALA A 18 18.53 18.17 -16.67
CA ALA A 18 18.89 18.13 -18.09
C ALA A 18 19.93 19.16 -18.56
N THR A 19 20.49 20.01 -17.70
CA THR A 19 21.43 21.07 -18.10
C THR A 19 22.91 20.73 -17.89
N PHE A 20 23.25 19.52 -17.47
CA PHE A 20 24.67 19.12 -17.32
C PHE A 20 24.94 17.69 -17.81
N SER A 21 24.90 17.45 -19.13
CA SER A 21 25.69 16.38 -19.73
C SER A 21 25.84 16.58 -21.24
N GLY A 22 26.89 17.22 -21.58
CA GLY A 22 27.39 17.29 -22.96
C GLY A 22 28.89 17.15 -22.96
N LYS A 23 29.40 15.93 -23.07
CA LYS A 23 30.68 15.65 -23.76
C LYS A 23 30.78 14.16 -24.09
N LEU A 24 30.84 13.93 -25.36
CA LEU A 24 31.20 12.68 -26.07
C LEU A 24 32.65 12.26 -25.77
N ILE A 25 32.87 10.96 -25.64
CA ILE A 25 34.18 10.31 -25.77
C ILE A 25 34.04 9.08 -26.66
N PRO A 26 34.99 8.82 -27.59
CA PRO A 26 34.87 7.79 -28.60
C PRO A 26 35.41 6.42 -28.18
N GLU A 27 34.88 5.41 -28.82
CA GLU A 27 35.31 3.99 -28.77
C GLU A 27 36.78 3.76 -29.09
N LYS A 28 37.35 2.74 -28.46
CA LYS A 28 38.39 1.90 -29.11
C LYS A 28 38.31 0.45 -28.60
N SER A 29 38.19 -0.39 -29.55
CA SER A 29 38.26 -1.85 -29.58
C SER A 29 39.66 -2.42 -29.22
N GLY A 30 39.68 -3.64 -28.72
CA GLY A 30 40.92 -4.42 -28.61
C GLY A 30 40.74 -5.78 -27.92
N ASN A 31 40.52 -6.76 -28.75
CA ASN A 31 40.48 -8.20 -28.48
C ASN A 31 41.86 -8.75 -28.11
N THR A 32 42.01 -9.73 -27.20
CA THR A 32 42.69 -11.00 -27.46
C THR A 32 42.68 -11.94 -26.24
N ASN A 33 42.32 -13.17 -26.57
CA ASN A 33 42.42 -14.40 -25.79
C ASN A 33 43.84 -14.68 -25.26
N ILE A 34 43.97 -15.54 -24.25
CA ILE A 34 44.71 -16.81 -24.23
C ILE A 34 44.53 -17.49 -22.87
N VAL A 35 44.09 -18.73 -22.88
CA VAL A 35 44.25 -19.86 -21.95
C VAL A 35 45.39 -20.71 -22.55
N PRO A 36 46.12 -21.63 -21.93
CA PRO A 36 45.82 -22.49 -20.80
C PRO A 36 47.04 -23.07 -19.98
N THR A 37 46.71 -24.05 -19.15
CA THR A 37 47.42 -25.27 -18.74
C THR A 37 48.33 -25.24 -17.53
N ASP A 38 47.94 -26.08 -16.56
CA ASP A 38 48.48 -27.36 -16.09
C ASP A 38 49.86 -27.30 -15.37
N GLU A 39 50.15 -28.01 -14.36
CA GLU A 39 50.04 -29.40 -13.93
C GLU A 39 50.58 -29.61 -12.50
N LYS A 40 50.00 -30.60 -11.80
CA LYS A 40 50.64 -31.67 -10.97
C LYS A 40 51.56 -31.26 -9.82
N GLY A 41 51.52 -31.91 -8.71
CA GLY A 41 51.49 -33.25 -8.29
C GLY A 41 51.91 -33.42 -6.83
N ASN A 42 51.27 -34.25 -6.18
CA ASN A 42 51.55 -35.58 -5.70
C ASN A 42 52.35 -35.78 -4.42
N LYS A 43 51.70 -36.55 -3.54
CA LYS A 43 52.23 -37.68 -2.68
C LYS A 43 53.13 -37.29 -1.48
N THR A 44 53.04 -37.93 -0.41
CA THR A 44 52.71 -39.23 0.21
C THR A 44 53.08 -39.13 1.67
N ASP A 45 52.38 -39.72 2.50
CA ASP A 45 52.43 -41.03 3.14
C ASP A 45 53.01 -41.11 4.57
N LYS A 46 52.26 -41.84 5.35
CA LYS A 46 52.63 -42.83 6.38
C LYS A 46 52.79 -42.43 7.85
N THR A 47 51.81 -42.97 8.57
CA THR A 47 51.93 -44.00 9.64
C THR A 47 52.86 -43.67 10.82
N ASP A 48 52.45 -43.84 12.01
CA ASP A 48 52.39 -45.14 12.71
C ASP A 48 51.80 -45.04 14.13
N SER A 49 51.20 -46.11 14.51
CA SER A 49 50.64 -46.65 15.73
C SER A 49 51.33 -46.38 17.08
N SER A 50 50.53 -46.36 18.15
CA SER A 50 50.63 -47.40 19.25
C SER A 50 49.58 -47.08 20.34
N GLU A 51 48.75 -48.07 20.49
CA GLU A 51 48.35 -48.91 21.65
C GLU A 51 48.38 -48.29 23.07
N THR A 52 47.20 -48.44 23.67
CA THR A 52 46.80 -49.05 24.97
C THR A 52 46.79 -48.10 26.18
N THR A 53 45.65 -47.95 26.76
CA THR A 53 45.17 -48.67 27.96
C THR A 53 43.74 -48.34 28.29
N ALA A 54 42.96 -49.37 28.63
CA ALA A 54 41.61 -49.34 29.09
C ALA A 54 41.51 -48.80 30.53
N ASP A 55 40.62 -47.89 30.80
CA ASP A 55 40.02 -47.73 32.13
C ASP A 55 38.52 -47.51 32.00
N LYS A 56 37.80 -48.33 32.77
CA LYS A 56 36.36 -48.34 32.90
C LYS A 56 35.90 -47.05 33.51
N VAL A 57 34.96 -46.37 32.82
CA VAL A 57 34.11 -45.39 33.45
C VAL A 57 32.65 -45.76 33.19
N GLU A 58 31.87 -45.77 34.27
CA GLU A 58 30.44 -46.03 34.36
C GLU A 58 29.63 -45.23 33.34
N THR A 59 28.70 -45.93 32.70
CA THR A 59 27.67 -45.32 31.84
C THR A 59 26.65 -44.57 32.68
N ALA A 60 26.65 -43.26 32.58
CA ALA A 60 25.50 -42.43 32.94
C ALA A 60 24.37 -42.59 31.90
N PRO A 61 23.11 -42.51 32.29
CA PRO A 61 21.98 -42.70 31.37
C PRO A 61 21.93 -41.59 30.32
N THR A 62 21.88 -41.98 29.06
CA THR A 62 21.64 -41.11 27.91
C THR A 62 20.27 -40.47 28.05
N GLU A 63 20.24 -39.16 28.15
CA GLU A 63 19.05 -38.35 27.93
C GLU A 63 18.52 -38.57 26.50
N PRO A 64 17.21 -38.65 26.29
CA PRO A 64 16.65 -38.74 24.95
C PRO A 64 16.92 -37.42 24.19
N THR A 65 17.61 -37.50 23.08
CA THR A 65 17.75 -36.42 22.12
C THR A 65 16.36 -36.11 21.56
N THR A 66 15.73 -35.04 22.04
CA THR A 66 14.56 -34.47 21.40
C THR A 66 15.01 -33.80 20.10
N GLU A 67 14.57 -34.33 18.95
CA GLU A 67 14.66 -33.61 17.69
C GLU A 67 13.96 -32.23 17.84
N PRO A 68 14.52 -31.18 17.23
CA PRO A 68 13.83 -29.87 17.26
C PRO A 68 12.45 -30.01 16.63
N PRO A 69 11.42 -29.32 17.14
CA PRO A 69 10.07 -29.41 16.60
C PRO A 69 10.09 -29.00 15.11
N THR A 70 9.63 -29.89 14.26
CA THR A 70 9.44 -29.59 12.85
C THR A 70 8.34 -28.55 12.71
N LYS A 71 8.65 -27.43 12.05
CA LYS A 71 7.68 -26.37 11.73
C LYS A 71 6.55 -26.97 10.88
N HIS A 72 5.30 -26.75 11.28
CA HIS A 72 4.15 -27.14 10.47
C HIS A 72 4.15 -26.30 9.18
N VAL A 73 4.01 -26.97 8.03
CA VAL A 73 3.85 -26.34 6.72
C VAL A 73 2.57 -26.88 6.12
N SER A 74 1.58 -26.03 5.95
CA SER A 74 0.32 -26.42 5.33
C SER A 74 0.54 -26.90 3.90
N PRO A 75 -0.10 -28.01 3.47
CA PRO A 75 -0.17 -28.38 2.05
C PRO A 75 -0.73 -27.23 1.22
N VAL A 76 -0.38 -27.21 -0.07
CA VAL A 76 -0.88 -26.20 -1.00
C VAL A 76 -1.94 -26.82 -1.89
N GLU A 77 -3.08 -26.13 -2.03
CA GLU A 77 -4.17 -26.51 -2.94
C GLU A 77 -4.46 -25.37 -3.92
N THR A 78 -4.83 -25.74 -5.15
CA THR A 78 -5.25 -24.82 -6.19
C THR A 78 -6.75 -24.56 -6.07
N VAL A 79 -7.15 -23.28 -6.00
CA VAL A 79 -8.54 -22.84 -5.98
C VAL A 79 -8.82 -21.94 -7.16
N THR A 80 -9.94 -22.15 -7.82
CA THR A 80 -10.44 -21.32 -8.94
C THR A 80 -11.67 -20.56 -8.49
N ALA A 81 -11.73 -19.25 -8.76
CA ALA A 81 -12.85 -18.36 -8.48
C ALA A 81 -13.24 -17.58 -9.74
N ASN A 82 -14.53 -17.44 -9.98
CA ASN A 82 -15.07 -16.48 -10.93
C ASN A 82 -15.43 -15.20 -10.19
N LEU A 83 -14.93 -14.07 -10.67
CA LEU A 83 -15.04 -12.77 -10.02
C LEU A 83 -15.49 -11.72 -11.02
N GLY A 84 -16.38 -10.83 -10.60
CA GLY A 84 -16.68 -9.59 -11.32
C GLY A 84 -15.92 -8.44 -10.67
N ILE A 85 -14.99 -7.85 -11.40
CA ILE A 85 -14.22 -6.69 -10.94
C ILE A 85 -14.86 -5.43 -11.51
N GLN A 86 -15.44 -4.61 -10.65
CA GLN A 86 -16.11 -3.38 -11.05
C GLN A 86 -15.20 -2.18 -10.83
N GLN A 87 -15.14 -1.32 -11.86
CA GLN A 87 -14.46 -0.02 -11.80
C GLN A 87 -15.45 1.11 -12.09
N ASN A 88 -15.44 2.12 -11.21
CA ASN A 88 -16.13 3.38 -11.44
C ASN A 88 -15.27 4.24 -12.40
N VAL A 89 -15.72 4.41 -13.62
CA VAL A 89 -14.95 5.06 -14.67
C VAL A 89 -15.33 6.54 -14.84
N ASP A 90 -16.62 6.83 -14.80
CA ASP A 90 -17.21 8.17 -14.99
C ASP A 90 -16.63 8.94 -16.20
N ALA A 91 -16.41 8.26 -17.31
CA ALA A 91 -15.84 8.83 -18.53
C ALA A 91 -16.92 9.18 -19.55
N VAL A 92 -16.68 10.23 -20.34
CA VAL A 92 -17.58 10.66 -21.42
C VAL A 92 -16.89 10.52 -22.77
N ILE A 93 -17.52 9.79 -23.69
CA ILE A 93 -17.14 9.69 -25.09
C ILE A 93 -18.23 10.22 -26.01
N GLY A 94 -17.84 10.87 -27.10
CA GLY A 94 -18.77 11.49 -28.02
C GLY A 94 -18.54 11.08 -29.47
N ARG A 95 -19.62 10.75 -30.21
CA ARG A 95 -19.52 10.32 -31.60
C ARG A 95 -19.05 11.43 -32.57
N THR A 96 -19.11 12.68 -32.17
CA THR A 96 -18.87 13.85 -33.05
C THR A 96 -17.54 14.56 -32.81
N ASN A 97 -16.85 14.28 -31.72
CA ASN A 97 -15.67 15.06 -31.27
C ASN A 97 -14.31 14.43 -31.59
N GLY A 98 -14.27 13.39 -32.43
CA GLY A 98 -13.02 12.68 -32.74
C GLY A 98 -12.50 11.78 -31.60
N ASP A 99 -13.09 11.86 -30.42
CA ASP A 99 -12.80 11.00 -29.28
C ASP A 99 -14.04 10.17 -28.98
N ASN A 100 -14.19 9.10 -29.74
CA ASN A 100 -15.32 8.17 -29.67
C ASN A 100 -14.95 6.83 -29.00
N THR A 101 -13.78 6.78 -28.38
CA THR A 101 -13.27 5.59 -27.71
C THR A 101 -12.84 5.87 -26.28
N LEU A 102 -13.10 4.91 -25.40
CA LEU A 102 -12.56 4.82 -24.05
C LEU A 102 -11.49 3.74 -24.04
N LYS A 103 -10.37 4.00 -23.39
CA LYS A 103 -9.32 3.01 -23.12
C LYS A 103 -9.09 2.92 -21.61
N LEU A 104 -9.01 1.71 -21.10
CA LEU A 104 -8.77 1.44 -19.68
C LEU A 104 -7.63 0.43 -19.55
N PRO A 105 -6.69 0.62 -18.59
CA PRO A 105 -5.64 -0.34 -18.30
C PRO A 105 -6.24 -1.66 -17.80
N LEU A 106 -5.74 -2.79 -18.29
CA LEU A 106 -6.16 -4.11 -17.83
C LEU A 106 -5.73 -4.39 -16.39
N ALA A 107 -4.64 -3.76 -15.94
CA ALA A 107 -4.19 -3.84 -14.55
C ALA A 107 -5.24 -3.37 -13.51
N ASP A 108 -6.23 -2.58 -13.93
CA ASP A 108 -7.33 -2.15 -13.07
C ASP A 108 -8.37 -3.29 -12.82
N PHE A 109 -8.35 -4.35 -13.65
CA PHE A 109 -9.34 -5.42 -13.63
C PHE A 109 -8.75 -6.80 -13.34
N MET A 110 -7.49 -7.06 -13.70
CA MET A 110 -6.91 -8.38 -13.62
C MET A 110 -5.50 -8.37 -13.03
N ARG A 111 -5.09 -9.51 -12.50
CA ARG A 111 -3.71 -9.81 -12.09
C ARG A 111 -3.09 -10.78 -13.08
N GLU A 112 -1.77 -10.92 -13.01
CA GLU A 112 -1.09 -11.95 -13.80
C GLU A 112 -1.65 -13.35 -13.50
N GLY A 113 -1.95 -14.12 -14.55
CA GLY A 113 -2.56 -15.45 -14.46
C GLY A 113 -4.09 -15.45 -14.40
N ASP A 114 -4.77 -14.31 -14.29
CA ASP A 114 -6.22 -14.23 -14.45
C ASP A 114 -6.60 -14.38 -15.93
N LYS A 115 -7.75 -15.03 -16.18
CA LYS A 115 -8.37 -15.09 -17.50
C LYS A 115 -9.57 -14.17 -17.54
N ILE A 116 -9.63 -13.30 -18.55
CA ILE A 116 -10.78 -12.42 -18.76
C ILE A 116 -11.84 -13.18 -19.55
N ASN A 117 -13.07 -13.21 -19.02
CA ASN A 117 -14.21 -13.84 -19.68
C ASN A 117 -15.07 -12.82 -20.46
N SER A 118 -15.33 -11.66 -19.86
CA SER A 118 -16.16 -10.62 -20.49
C SER A 118 -15.94 -9.25 -19.85
N PHE A 119 -16.34 -8.20 -20.58
CA PHE A 119 -16.54 -6.85 -20.08
C PHE A 119 -17.98 -6.43 -20.23
N THR A 120 -18.56 -5.80 -19.21
CA THR A 120 -19.86 -5.13 -19.28
C THR A 120 -19.67 -3.64 -19.03
N PHE A 121 -20.06 -2.82 -19.99
CA PHE A 121 -19.98 -1.35 -19.92
C PHE A 121 -21.37 -0.81 -19.58
N VAL A 122 -21.50 -0.12 -18.45
CA VAL A 122 -22.73 0.55 -18.01
C VAL A 122 -22.71 1.96 -18.57
N ILE A 123 -23.62 2.28 -19.47
CA ILE A 123 -23.63 3.51 -20.26
C ILE A 123 -24.91 4.33 -20.05
N TYR A 124 -24.74 5.65 -20.06
CA TYR A 124 -25.84 6.62 -20.00
C TYR A 124 -25.70 7.65 -21.14
N SER A 125 -26.83 8.11 -21.63
CA SER A 125 -26.88 9.24 -22.57
C SER A 125 -26.45 10.55 -21.86
N THR A 126 -25.58 11.36 -22.49
CA THR A 126 -25.15 12.65 -21.94
C THR A 126 -26.08 13.80 -22.25
N ASP A 127 -26.99 13.65 -23.21
CA ASP A 127 -27.90 14.67 -23.72
C ASP A 127 -29.37 14.38 -23.45
N GLY A 128 -29.64 13.25 -22.75
CA GLY A 128 -31.00 12.83 -22.41
C GLY A 128 -31.79 12.23 -23.59
N TYR A 129 -31.17 12.09 -24.78
CA TYR A 129 -31.80 11.38 -25.89
C TYR A 129 -31.67 9.86 -25.72
N ASN A 130 -32.64 9.15 -26.27
CA ASN A 130 -32.64 7.69 -26.28
C ASN A 130 -31.43 7.17 -27.05
N ILE A 131 -30.63 6.30 -26.44
CA ILE A 131 -29.48 5.65 -27.07
C ILE A 131 -29.98 4.72 -28.21
N GLY A 132 -31.04 3.97 -27.97
CA GLY A 132 -31.69 3.07 -28.92
C GLY A 132 -30.79 1.93 -29.34
N GLN A 133 -30.51 1.82 -30.63
CA GLN A 133 -29.53 0.83 -31.13
C GLN A 133 -28.12 1.39 -30.97
N PHE A 134 -27.39 0.94 -29.97
CA PHE A 134 -25.97 1.21 -29.84
C PHE A 134 -25.19 0.53 -30.98
N LYS A 135 -24.33 1.26 -31.64
CA LYS A 135 -23.33 0.73 -32.60
C LYS A 135 -21.94 1.11 -32.13
N GLY A 136 -21.10 0.11 -31.94
CA GLY A 136 -19.76 0.29 -31.47
C GLY A 136 -18.91 -0.95 -31.65
N GLY A 137 -17.77 -0.97 -31.00
CA GLY A 137 -16.87 -2.09 -30.97
C GLY A 137 -16.02 -2.08 -29.73
N CYS A 138 -15.45 -3.23 -29.41
CA CYS A 138 -14.53 -3.41 -28.30
C CYS A 138 -13.18 -3.92 -28.84
N GLY A 139 -12.11 -3.66 -28.09
CA GLY A 139 -10.79 -4.18 -28.37
C GLY A 139 -10.03 -4.45 -27.09
N ILE A 140 -9.08 -5.37 -27.15
CA ILE A 140 -8.21 -5.72 -26.03
C ILE A 140 -6.79 -5.95 -26.51
N SER A 141 -5.82 -5.52 -25.72
CA SER A 141 -4.41 -5.81 -26.00
C SER A 141 -4.11 -7.28 -25.78
N VAL A 142 -3.42 -7.89 -26.72
CA VAL A 142 -2.97 -9.29 -26.64
C VAL A 142 -1.47 -9.38 -26.91
N THR A 143 -0.87 -10.48 -26.50
CA THR A 143 0.55 -10.76 -26.75
C THR A 143 0.80 -11.02 -28.25
N GLU A 144 2.05 -10.85 -28.69
CA GLU A 144 2.43 -10.95 -30.12
C GLU A 144 2.17 -12.33 -30.72
N ASP A 145 2.12 -13.38 -29.91
CA ASP A 145 1.90 -14.76 -30.29
C ASP A 145 0.40 -15.15 -30.33
N CYS A 146 -0.51 -14.22 -30.08
CA CYS A 146 -1.94 -14.46 -30.16
C CYS A 146 -2.36 -14.87 -31.60
N PRO A 147 -2.87 -16.09 -31.81
CA PRO A 147 -3.14 -16.61 -33.16
C PRO A 147 -4.34 -15.93 -33.86
N VAL A 148 -5.18 -15.28 -33.06
CA VAL A 148 -6.42 -14.60 -33.53
C VAL A 148 -6.37 -13.09 -33.37
N ALA A 149 -5.17 -12.53 -33.19
CA ALA A 149 -4.98 -11.09 -33.20
C ALA A 149 -5.50 -10.47 -34.53
N THR A 150 -6.24 -9.37 -34.43
CA THR A 150 -6.80 -8.64 -35.57
C THR A 150 -5.90 -7.51 -36.06
N GLY A 151 -4.81 -7.22 -35.33
CA GLY A 151 -3.77 -6.23 -35.61
C GLY A 151 -2.58 -6.47 -34.67
N GLU A 152 -1.49 -5.70 -34.85
CA GLU A 152 -0.31 -5.81 -33.98
C GLU A 152 -0.68 -5.56 -32.50
N GLY A 153 -0.60 -6.60 -31.69
CA GLY A 153 -0.86 -6.54 -30.24
C GLY A 153 -2.32 -6.29 -29.84
N TRP A 154 -3.29 -6.50 -30.76
CA TRP A 154 -4.70 -6.26 -30.49
C TRP A 154 -5.63 -7.35 -31.03
N HIS A 155 -6.66 -7.68 -30.25
CA HIS A 155 -7.85 -8.38 -30.72
C HIS A 155 -9.07 -7.44 -30.63
N GLN A 156 -9.89 -7.37 -31.70
CA GLN A 156 -11.05 -6.51 -31.79
C GLN A 156 -12.30 -7.34 -32.05
N SER A 157 -13.42 -6.94 -31.46
CA SER A 157 -14.72 -7.59 -31.65
C SER A 157 -15.29 -7.47 -33.07
N GLY A 158 -14.72 -6.56 -33.88
CA GLY A 158 -15.44 -6.00 -35.00
C GLY A 158 -16.59 -5.09 -34.57
N ASP A 159 -17.21 -4.40 -35.53
CA ASP A 159 -18.38 -3.57 -35.23
C ASP A 159 -19.58 -4.44 -34.87
N PHE A 160 -20.26 -4.09 -33.80
CA PHE A 160 -21.48 -4.75 -33.38
C PHE A 160 -22.61 -3.76 -33.09
N THR A 161 -23.82 -4.27 -32.99
CA THR A 161 -25.03 -3.51 -32.64
C THR A 161 -25.70 -4.16 -31.45
N ALA A 162 -25.98 -3.38 -30.41
CA ALA A 162 -26.68 -3.85 -29.23
C ALA A 162 -27.93 -2.98 -28.94
N PRO A 163 -29.05 -3.55 -28.55
CA PRO A 163 -30.20 -2.80 -28.08
C PRO A 163 -29.92 -2.17 -26.73
N THR A 164 -30.42 -0.94 -26.53
CA THR A 164 -30.40 -0.25 -25.24
C THR A 164 -31.79 0.30 -24.95
N GLU A 165 -32.14 0.44 -23.69
CA GLU A 165 -33.43 0.96 -23.26
C GLU A 165 -33.31 2.44 -22.84
N GLY A 166 -33.99 3.32 -23.59
CA GLY A 166 -34.04 4.73 -23.23
C GLY A 166 -32.66 5.41 -23.23
N THR A 167 -32.35 6.07 -22.12
CA THR A 167 -31.09 6.81 -21.90
C THR A 167 -30.02 6.00 -21.16
N TYR A 168 -30.28 4.72 -20.93
CA TYR A 168 -29.43 3.75 -20.21
C TYR A 168 -29.18 2.52 -21.04
N GLY A 169 -28.07 1.81 -20.83
CA GLY A 169 -27.79 0.51 -21.40
C GLY A 169 -26.61 -0.18 -20.72
N GLU A 170 -26.61 -1.51 -20.82
CA GLU A 170 -25.48 -2.35 -20.46
C GLU A 170 -25.00 -3.07 -21.72
N ILE A 171 -23.73 -2.93 -22.05
CA ILE A 171 -23.12 -3.53 -23.25
C ILE A 171 -22.11 -4.56 -22.79
N THR A 172 -22.41 -5.84 -22.99
CA THR A 172 -21.51 -6.94 -22.63
C THR A 172 -20.75 -7.44 -23.87
N TRP A 173 -19.44 -7.52 -23.74
CA TRP A 173 -18.54 -8.14 -24.70
C TRP A 173 -17.88 -9.36 -24.08
N THR A 174 -18.24 -10.54 -24.56
CA THR A 174 -17.63 -11.81 -24.15
C THR A 174 -16.37 -12.05 -24.99
N LEU A 175 -15.25 -12.31 -24.34
CA LEU A 175 -14.01 -12.67 -25.03
C LEU A 175 -14.08 -14.13 -25.49
N PRO A 176 -13.60 -14.41 -26.73
CA PRO A 176 -13.35 -15.77 -27.14
C PRO A 176 -12.31 -16.46 -26.26
N ASP A 177 -12.47 -17.74 -25.97
CA ASP A 177 -11.54 -18.51 -25.12
C ASP A 177 -10.09 -18.50 -25.64
N ASP A 178 -9.94 -18.50 -26.98
CA ASP A 178 -8.65 -18.45 -27.66
C ASP A 178 -8.00 -17.05 -27.67
N VAL A 179 -8.65 -16.04 -27.09
CA VAL A 179 -8.11 -14.69 -26.85
C VAL A 179 -7.69 -14.54 -25.39
N SER A 180 -8.48 -15.06 -24.47
CA SER A 180 -8.28 -14.88 -23.02
C SER A 180 -6.91 -15.36 -22.54
N ASP A 181 -6.34 -16.39 -23.18
CA ASP A 181 -5.02 -16.93 -22.82
C ASP A 181 -3.85 -16.02 -23.25
N TYR A 182 -4.10 -15.02 -24.07
CA TYR A 182 -3.09 -14.10 -24.63
C TYR A 182 -3.23 -12.66 -24.13
N VAL A 183 -4.10 -12.43 -23.15
CA VAL A 183 -4.27 -11.10 -22.54
C VAL A 183 -3.21 -10.88 -21.46
N SER A 184 -2.62 -9.68 -21.46
CA SER A 184 -1.59 -9.30 -20.47
C SER A 184 -2.06 -8.14 -19.61
N THR A 185 -1.70 -8.16 -18.32
CA THR A 185 -1.99 -7.07 -17.36
C THR A 185 -1.45 -5.70 -17.80
N ASN A 186 -0.40 -5.67 -18.62
CA ASN A 186 0.18 -4.44 -19.16
C ASN A 186 -0.59 -3.87 -20.35
N GLY A 187 -1.69 -4.51 -20.75
CA GLY A 187 -2.50 -4.10 -21.88
C GLY A 187 -3.62 -3.12 -21.51
N GLU A 188 -4.44 -2.85 -22.52
CA GLU A 188 -5.62 -1.98 -22.40
C GLU A 188 -6.86 -2.71 -22.95
N VAL A 189 -8.04 -2.40 -22.42
CA VAL A 189 -9.33 -2.65 -23.04
C VAL A 189 -9.86 -1.36 -23.67
N LEU A 190 -10.47 -1.48 -24.85
CA LEU A 190 -11.04 -0.38 -25.61
C LEU A 190 -12.55 -0.57 -25.74
N PHE A 191 -13.33 0.49 -25.54
CA PHE A 191 -14.75 0.57 -25.84
C PHE A 191 -15.03 1.75 -26.75
N GLY A 192 -15.64 1.50 -27.90
CA GLY A 192 -15.91 2.50 -28.93
C GLY A 192 -17.41 2.72 -29.15
N TYR A 193 -17.78 3.98 -29.38
CA TYR A 193 -19.14 4.42 -29.72
C TYR A 193 -19.18 5.03 -31.11
N TRP A 194 -19.71 4.31 -32.09
CA TRP A 194 -19.73 4.75 -33.48
C TRP A 194 -21.03 5.45 -33.84
N TRP A 195 -22.18 4.95 -33.35
CA TRP A 195 -23.49 5.51 -33.63
C TRP A 195 -24.54 5.05 -32.61
N GLY A 196 -25.51 5.95 -32.36
CA GLY A 196 -26.71 5.75 -31.54
C GLY A 196 -27.60 7.00 -31.59
N GLY A 197 -28.66 7.02 -30.85
CA GLY A 197 -29.54 8.20 -30.75
C GLY A 197 -28.90 9.37 -30.01
N ALA A 198 -28.13 9.09 -28.96
CA ALA A 198 -27.41 10.10 -28.17
C ALA A 198 -26.19 10.66 -28.92
N THR A 199 -25.81 11.91 -28.64
CA THR A 199 -24.59 12.52 -29.19
C THR A 199 -23.33 12.10 -28.46
N GLY A 200 -23.46 11.70 -27.18
CA GLY A 200 -22.39 11.19 -26.34
C GLY A 200 -22.90 10.20 -25.30
N LEU A 201 -21.97 9.40 -24.80
CA LEU A 201 -22.20 8.45 -23.73
C LEU A 201 -21.31 8.79 -22.52
N ARG A 202 -21.88 8.70 -21.35
CA ARG A 202 -21.15 8.60 -20.08
C ARG A 202 -21.07 7.12 -19.74
N ILE A 203 -19.85 6.60 -19.64
CA ILE A 203 -19.57 5.28 -19.11
C ILE A 203 -19.39 5.43 -17.60
N GLU A 204 -20.35 4.94 -16.83
CA GLU A 204 -20.34 5.07 -15.36
C GLU A 204 -19.47 3.99 -14.74
N ASN A 205 -19.70 2.74 -15.13
CA ASN A 205 -19.00 1.58 -14.61
C ASN A 205 -18.56 0.66 -15.74
N VAL A 206 -17.46 -0.04 -15.50
CA VAL A 206 -17.03 -1.18 -16.31
C VAL A 206 -16.84 -2.37 -15.37
N ILE A 207 -17.47 -3.49 -15.68
CA ILE A 207 -17.38 -4.74 -14.94
C ILE A 207 -16.60 -5.72 -15.81
N CYS A 208 -15.49 -6.23 -15.31
CA CYS A 208 -14.69 -7.27 -15.94
C CYS A 208 -14.92 -8.60 -15.21
N ASN A 209 -15.50 -9.58 -15.88
CA ASN A 209 -15.62 -10.93 -15.35
C ASN A 209 -14.36 -11.71 -15.66
N ILE A 210 -13.69 -12.21 -14.62
CA ILE A 210 -12.45 -12.96 -14.70
C ILE A 210 -12.58 -14.33 -14.04
N THR A 211 -11.74 -15.25 -14.49
CA THR A 211 -11.47 -16.50 -13.78
C THR A 211 -10.07 -16.40 -13.17
N ARG A 212 -9.98 -16.49 -11.85
CA ARG A 212 -8.73 -16.47 -11.09
C ARG A 212 -8.43 -17.84 -10.53
N THR A 213 -7.21 -18.30 -10.76
CA THR A 213 -6.69 -19.53 -10.16
C THR A 213 -5.51 -19.19 -9.27
N THR A 214 -5.59 -19.59 -8.00
CA THR A 214 -4.58 -19.26 -6.98
C THR A 214 -4.26 -20.48 -6.14
N GLU A 215 -3.01 -20.65 -5.80
CA GLU A 215 -2.56 -21.61 -4.80
C GLU A 215 -2.77 -21.04 -3.40
N ILE A 216 -3.39 -21.81 -2.52
CA ILE A 216 -3.64 -21.44 -1.12
C ILE A 216 -3.10 -22.51 -0.18
N PRO A 217 -2.58 -22.17 1.01
CA PRO A 217 -2.29 -23.16 2.05
C PRO A 217 -3.61 -23.75 2.53
N CYS A 218 -3.70 -25.08 2.62
CA CYS A 218 -4.92 -25.78 2.99
C CYS A 218 -4.63 -27.04 3.83
N ASP A 219 -5.01 -27.00 5.10
CA ASP A 219 -4.92 -28.13 6.03
C ASP A 219 -6.21 -28.93 6.09
N GLY A 220 -7.30 -28.41 5.54
CA GLY A 220 -8.56 -29.09 5.46
C GLY A 220 -9.70 -28.22 4.95
N THR A 221 -10.85 -28.88 4.82
CA THR A 221 -12.10 -28.27 4.37
C THR A 221 -13.21 -28.58 5.37
N VAL A 222 -14.06 -27.59 5.67
CA VAL A 222 -15.28 -27.76 6.47
C VAL A 222 -16.47 -27.41 5.59
N ASP A 223 -17.40 -28.34 5.45
CA ASP A 223 -18.65 -28.14 4.74
C ASP A 223 -19.81 -27.91 5.74
N VAL A 224 -20.59 -26.88 5.50
CA VAL A 224 -21.70 -26.45 6.35
C VAL A 224 -22.97 -26.37 5.51
N GLU A 225 -23.97 -27.17 5.83
CA GLU A 225 -25.34 -27.04 5.29
C GLU A 225 -26.03 -25.85 5.96
N VAL A 226 -26.60 -24.93 5.17
CA VAL A 226 -27.11 -23.65 5.68
C VAL A 226 -28.63 -23.53 5.55
N GLY A 227 -29.16 -23.61 4.35
CA GLY A 227 -30.60 -23.50 4.09
C GLY A 227 -31.21 -22.15 4.50
N LYS A 228 -30.45 -21.04 4.42
CA LYS A 228 -30.95 -19.71 4.76
C LYS A 228 -31.31 -18.91 3.52
N SER A 229 -32.52 -18.30 3.53
CA SER A 229 -32.97 -17.39 2.48
C SER A 229 -32.48 -15.96 2.74
N VAL A 230 -32.23 -15.25 1.67
CA VAL A 230 -31.89 -13.81 1.63
C VAL A 230 -32.73 -13.14 0.55
N ASN A 231 -33.10 -11.87 0.79
CA ASN A 231 -33.87 -11.11 -0.17
C ASN A 231 -33.20 -9.71 -0.32
N HIS A 232 -32.83 -9.34 -1.55
CA HIS A 232 -32.11 -8.09 -1.80
C HIS A 232 -32.93 -6.81 -1.52
N ASN A 233 -34.25 -6.93 -1.38
CA ASN A 233 -35.15 -5.84 -0.98
C ASN A 233 -35.30 -5.71 0.54
N SER A 234 -34.71 -6.60 1.33
CA SER A 234 -34.75 -6.55 2.79
C SER A 234 -33.79 -5.49 3.34
N GLU A 235 -34.04 -4.93 4.53
CA GLU A 235 -33.12 -4.06 5.25
C GLU A 235 -31.81 -4.80 5.57
N ASP A 236 -31.89 -6.10 5.91
CA ASP A 236 -30.72 -6.99 6.01
C ASP A 236 -30.74 -7.95 4.81
N ASN A 237 -29.90 -7.63 3.84
CA ASN A 237 -29.70 -8.42 2.63
C ASN A 237 -28.36 -9.20 2.68
N THR A 238 -27.94 -9.60 3.88
CA THR A 238 -26.73 -10.39 4.12
C THR A 238 -27.03 -11.74 4.76
N ILE A 239 -26.24 -12.74 4.42
CA ILE A 239 -26.20 -14.01 5.16
C ILE A 239 -24.89 -14.08 5.93
N ARG A 240 -24.98 -14.45 7.21
CA ARG A 240 -23.84 -14.58 8.12
C ARG A 240 -23.67 -16.04 8.55
N ILE A 241 -22.44 -16.52 8.44
CA ILE A 241 -22.05 -17.91 8.75
C ILE A 241 -20.96 -17.85 9.82
N PRO A 242 -21.25 -18.32 11.06
CA PRO A 242 -20.24 -18.42 12.11
C PRO A 242 -19.06 -19.32 11.71
N THR A 243 -17.88 -18.95 12.12
CA THR A 243 -16.65 -19.72 11.87
C THR A 243 -16.25 -20.63 13.05
N ASP A 244 -17.10 -20.77 14.03
CA ASP A 244 -16.93 -21.64 15.21
C ASP A 244 -16.88 -23.14 14.89
N THR A 245 -17.28 -23.51 13.67
CA THR A 245 -17.13 -24.88 13.13
C THR A 245 -15.71 -25.19 12.69
N LEU A 246 -14.86 -24.19 12.51
CA LEU A 246 -13.46 -24.38 12.14
C LEU A 246 -12.63 -24.90 13.33
N PRO A 247 -11.59 -25.68 13.09
CA PRO A 247 -10.64 -26.08 14.13
C PRO A 247 -10.03 -24.84 14.82
N LYS A 248 -9.72 -25.02 16.11
CA LYS A 248 -9.08 -23.95 16.88
C LYS A 248 -7.76 -23.48 16.22
N GLY A 249 -7.62 -22.18 16.04
CA GLY A 249 -6.45 -21.59 15.36
C GLY A 249 -6.48 -21.69 13.84
N ALA A 250 -7.55 -22.22 13.26
CA ALA A 250 -7.71 -22.25 11.81
C ALA A 250 -7.96 -20.85 11.24
N VAL A 251 -7.31 -20.55 10.12
CA VAL A 251 -7.48 -19.33 9.34
C VAL A 251 -8.14 -19.70 8.02
N PRO A 252 -9.37 -19.21 7.73
CA PRO A 252 -10.02 -19.50 6.46
C PRO A 252 -9.22 -18.92 5.30
N GLN A 253 -9.06 -19.71 4.22
CA GLN A 253 -8.26 -19.37 3.04
C GLN A 253 -9.13 -19.13 1.82
N SER A 254 -10.19 -19.93 1.63
CA SER A 254 -11.24 -19.69 0.64
C SER A 254 -12.59 -20.20 1.11
N VAL A 255 -13.64 -19.60 0.58
CA VAL A 255 -15.04 -19.97 0.87
C VAL A 255 -15.79 -20.10 -0.43
N THR A 256 -16.48 -21.22 -0.61
CA THR A 256 -17.42 -21.42 -1.72
C THR A 256 -18.83 -21.44 -1.19
N TYR A 257 -19.64 -20.49 -1.63
CA TYR A 257 -21.07 -20.37 -1.33
C TYR A 257 -21.86 -20.99 -2.47
N LYS A 258 -22.71 -21.98 -2.18
CA LYS A 258 -23.70 -22.49 -3.13
C LYS A 258 -25.02 -21.83 -2.86
N ILE A 259 -25.56 -21.13 -3.84
CA ILE A 259 -26.86 -20.44 -3.74
C ILE A 259 -27.79 -20.90 -4.84
N SER A 260 -29.06 -20.95 -4.52
CA SER A 260 -30.16 -21.33 -5.43
C SER A 260 -31.29 -20.31 -5.38
N SER A 261 -32.06 -20.25 -6.45
CA SER A 261 -33.24 -19.37 -6.60
C SER A 261 -34.38 -20.00 -7.39
N GLY A 262 -35.53 -19.36 -7.44
CA GLY A 262 -36.69 -19.83 -8.18
C GLY A 262 -36.58 -19.73 -9.71
N GLY A 263 -35.55 -19.14 -10.24
CA GLY A 263 -35.28 -18.95 -11.67
C GLY A 263 -33.83 -18.55 -11.89
N GLY A 264 -33.44 -18.22 -13.12
CA GLY A 264 -32.09 -17.76 -13.41
C GLY A 264 -31.74 -16.47 -12.65
N PHE A 265 -30.52 -16.38 -12.13
CA PHE A 265 -30.06 -15.21 -11.38
C PHE A 265 -29.91 -13.96 -12.24
N GLY A 266 -29.70 -14.12 -13.54
CA GLY A 266 -29.37 -13.00 -14.42
C GLY A 266 -28.06 -12.37 -14.00
N LYS A 267 -28.03 -11.03 -13.79
CA LYS A 267 -26.95 -10.34 -13.16
C LYS A 267 -27.04 -10.49 -11.63
N PHE A 268 -26.12 -11.21 -11.05
CA PHE A 268 -25.93 -11.22 -9.59
C PHE A 268 -24.98 -10.11 -9.18
N THR A 269 -25.34 -9.31 -8.18
CA THR A 269 -24.43 -8.34 -7.54
C THR A 269 -24.46 -8.56 -6.04
N GLY A 270 -23.26 -8.68 -5.43
CA GLY A 270 -23.09 -8.91 -4.00
C GLY A 270 -21.66 -8.67 -3.57
N ALA A 271 -21.37 -8.97 -2.31
CA ALA A 271 -20.04 -8.85 -1.77
C ALA A 271 -19.73 -9.98 -0.79
N PHE A 272 -18.46 -10.29 -0.64
CA PHE A 272 -17.97 -11.19 0.41
C PHE A 272 -17.47 -10.39 1.59
N GLY A 273 -17.58 -10.94 2.79
CA GLY A 273 -17.07 -10.27 3.98
C GLY A 273 -16.71 -11.20 5.10
N TYR A 274 -16.03 -10.65 6.08
CA TYR A 274 -15.71 -11.26 7.34
C TYR A 274 -15.90 -10.24 8.47
N GLU A 275 -16.55 -10.63 9.57
CA GLU A 275 -16.73 -9.77 10.74
C GLU A 275 -16.42 -10.57 12.01
N SER A 276 -15.76 -9.93 12.98
CA SER A 276 -15.42 -10.50 14.27
C SER A 276 -15.26 -9.39 15.30
N SER A 277 -14.86 -9.73 16.53
CA SER A 277 -14.44 -8.74 17.54
C SER A 277 -13.29 -7.84 17.08
N LYS A 278 -12.51 -8.26 16.07
CA LYS A 278 -11.43 -7.47 15.46
C LYS A 278 -11.91 -6.44 14.45
N GLY A 279 -13.18 -6.49 14.03
CA GLY A 279 -13.77 -5.57 13.06
C GLY A 279 -14.42 -6.28 11.88
N LYS A 280 -14.65 -5.52 10.80
CA LYS A 280 -15.36 -5.98 9.61
C LYS A 280 -14.56 -5.67 8.34
N TYR A 281 -14.51 -6.64 7.45
CA TYR A 281 -14.06 -6.51 6.06
C TYR A 281 -15.21 -6.82 5.11
N MET A 282 -15.32 -6.05 4.03
CA MET A 282 -16.18 -6.39 2.89
C MET A 282 -15.34 -6.24 1.62
N SER A 283 -15.44 -7.21 0.72
CA SER A 283 -14.84 -7.10 -0.61
C SER A 283 -15.54 -6.01 -1.43
N ASN A 284 -14.97 -5.66 -2.57
CA ASN A 284 -15.68 -4.91 -3.59
C ASN A 284 -16.86 -5.75 -4.10
N ASP A 285 -17.83 -5.10 -4.72
CA ASP A 285 -18.98 -5.77 -5.31
C ASP A 285 -18.52 -6.86 -6.29
N VAL A 286 -19.09 -8.05 -6.11
CA VAL A 286 -18.93 -9.17 -7.03
C VAL A 286 -20.09 -9.17 -7.99
N ALA A 287 -19.82 -9.30 -9.28
CA ALA A 287 -20.86 -9.40 -10.30
C ALA A 287 -20.68 -10.69 -11.12
N GLU A 288 -21.78 -11.37 -11.37
CA GLU A 288 -21.84 -12.55 -12.21
C GLU A 288 -23.09 -12.47 -13.10
N PHE A 289 -23.00 -12.95 -14.34
CA PHE A 289 -24.12 -13.00 -15.27
C PHE A 289 -24.39 -14.45 -15.63
N THR A 290 -25.58 -14.96 -15.30
CA THR A 290 -25.93 -16.34 -15.54
C THR A 290 -27.44 -16.56 -15.64
N ASP A 291 -27.85 -17.43 -16.55
CA ASP A 291 -29.23 -17.91 -16.65
C ASP A 291 -29.51 -19.07 -15.71
N SER A 292 -28.51 -19.54 -14.96
CA SER A 292 -28.67 -20.64 -14.00
C SER A 292 -29.46 -20.20 -12.77
N SER A 293 -30.26 -21.10 -12.23
CA SER A 293 -30.93 -20.97 -10.94
C SER A 293 -30.12 -21.48 -9.77
N GLU A 294 -28.93 -22.04 -10.03
CA GLU A 294 -27.95 -22.50 -9.04
C GLU A 294 -26.58 -21.99 -9.44
N ILE A 295 -25.88 -21.32 -8.52
CA ILE A 295 -24.52 -20.81 -8.73
C ILE A 295 -23.62 -21.12 -7.53
N SER A 296 -22.32 -21.23 -7.81
CA SER A 296 -21.27 -21.40 -6.81
C SER A 296 -20.35 -20.18 -6.86
N LEU A 297 -20.37 -19.39 -5.81
CA LEU A 297 -19.54 -18.19 -5.68
C LEU A 297 -18.34 -18.52 -4.79
N THR A 298 -17.14 -18.48 -5.34
CA THR A 298 -15.93 -18.76 -4.58
C THR A 298 -15.19 -17.47 -4.26
N TRP A 299 -15.00 -17.22 -2.97
CA TRP A 299 -14.18 -16.16 -2.45
C TRP A 299 -12.81 -16.71 -2.04
N ILE A 300 -11.74 -16.26 -2.70
CA ILE A 300 -10.37 -16.47 -2.24
C ILE A 300 -10.09 -15.35 -1.26
N ILE A 301 -9.98 -15.69 0.04
CA ILE A 301 -9.93 -14.71 1.11
C ILE A 301 -8.64 -13.91 1.01
N GLU A 302 -8.76 -12.63 0.75
CA GLU A 302 -7.67 -11.70 0.66
C GLU A 302 -6.94 -11.58 2.01
N PRO A 303 -5.64 -11.29 1.99
CA PRO A 303 -4.86 -11.10 3.23
C PRO A 303 -5.49 -10.09 4.19
N GLN A 304 -6.15 -9.07 3.65
CA GLN A 304 -6.83 -8.04 4.44
C GLN A 304 -8.01 -8.60 5.25
N ALA A 305 -8.81 -9.49 4.64
CA ALA A 305 -9.93 -10.13 5.32
C ALA A 305 -9.44 -11.07 6.43
N LYS A 306 -8.29 -11.73 6.24
CA LYS A 306 -7.67 -12.61 7.24
C LYS A 306 -7.29 -11.88 8.52
N ASN A 307 -7.02 -10.57 8.47
CA ASN A 307 -6.74 -9.75 9.65
C ASN A 307 -7.92 -9.67 10.61
N TYR A 308 -9.14 -9.93 10.14
CA TYR A 308 -10.35 -9.98 10.95
C TYR A 308 -10.69 -11.40 11.44
N ALA A 309 -9.90 -12.41 11.02
CA ALA A 309 -10.11 -13.78 11.48
C ALA A 309 -9.95 -13.88 12.99
N ASN A 310 -10.94 -14.46 13.66
CA ASN A 310 -10.97 -14.69 15.09
C ASN A 310 -11.96 -15.83 15.40
N GLU A 311 -11.87 -16.41 16.61
CA GLU A 311 -12.74 -17.51 17.07
C GLU A 311 -14.23 -17.13 17.11
N ASP A 312 -14.56 -15.86 17.21
CA ASP A 312 -15.93 -15.31 17.20
C ASP A 312 -16.36 -14.76 15.83
N GLY A 313 -15.66 -15.14 14.75
CA GLY A 313 -15.88 -14.58 13.43
C GLY A 313 -17.11 -15.11 12.71
N GLU A 314 -17.60 -14.29 11.77
CA GLU A 314 -18.67 -14.64 10.83
C GLU A 314 -18.22 -14.31 9.39
N LEU A 315 -18.40 -15.27 8.50
CA LEU A 315 -18.33 -15.03 7.05
C LEU A 315 -19.64 -14.37 6.60
N ILE A 316 -19.54 -13.42 5.67
CA ILE A 316 -20.68 -12.65 5.17
C ILE A 316 -20.80 -12.85 3.67
N LEU A 317 -21.99 -13.22 3.20
CA LEU A 317 -22.40 -13.11 1.81
C LEU A 317 -23.46 -12.01 1.70
N GLY A 318 -23.14 -10.95 0.96
CA GLY A 318 -24.08 -9.89 0.61
C GLY A 318 -24.84 -10.24 -0.67
N TYR A 319 -26.15 -9.99 -0.71
CA TYR A 319 -27.02 -10.17 -1.86
C TYR A 319 -27.65 -8.83 -2.22
N TRP A 320 -26.93 -8.04 -3.04
CA TRP A 320 -27.31 -6.65 -3.30
C TRP A 320 -28.38 -6.52 -4.38
N TRP A 321 -28.26 -7.32 -5.44
CA TRP A 321 -29.22 -7.34 -6.53
C TRP A 321 -29.11 -8.62 -7.37
N SER A 322 -30.26 -9.06 -7.94
CA SER A 322 -30.37 -10.09 -8.95
C SER A 322 -31.75 -9.97 -9.60
N GLU A 323 -31.98 -10.63 -10.74
CA GLU A 323 -33.32 -10.76 -11.33
C GLU A 323 -34.26 -11.55 -10.41
N GLN A 324 -33.74 -12.34 -9.49
CA GLN A 324 -34.49 -13.01 -8.44
C GLN A 324 -34.40 -12.22 -7.14
N ALA A 325 -35.57 -11.77 -6.64
CA ALA A 325 -35.57 -10.99 -5.39
C ALA A 325 -35.09 -11.81 -4.18
N GLU A 326 -35.32 -13.13 -4.21
CA GLU A 326 -34.97 -14.05 -3.12
C GLU A 326 -34.05 -15.17 -3.62
N ALA A 327 -33.07 -15.49 -2.82
CA ALA A 327 -32.19 -16.64 -3.02
C ALA A 327 -31.99 -17.40 -1.70
N THR A 328 -31.62 -18.68 -1.82
CA THR A 328 -31.29 -19.53 -0.67
C THR A 328 -29.80 -19.83 -0.72
N LEU A 329 -29.08 -19.60 0.37
CA LEU A 329 -27.74 -20.16 0.57
C LEU A 329 -27.92 -21.61 1.03
N ASP A 330 -27.60 -22.55 0.16
CA ASP A 330 -27.78 -23.97 0.40
C ASP A 330 -26.67 -24.51 1.31
N SER A 331 -25.43 -24.30 0.92
CA SER A 331 -24.25 -24.75 1.67
C SER A 331 -23.04 -23.83 1.49
N VAL A 332 -22.08 -23.95 2.42
CA VAL A 332 -20.80 -23.27 2.39
C VAL A 332 -19.68 -24.28 2.59
N SER A 333 -18.64 -24.20 1.77
CA SER A 333 -17.42 -24.99 1.88
C SER A 333 -16.25 -24.06 2.22
N ILE A 334 -15.60 -24.29 3.38
CA ILE A 334 -14.54 -23.41 3.89
C ILE A 334 -13.22 -24.16 3.88
N LYS A 335 -12.26 -23.74 3.07
CA LYS A 335 -10.88 -24.22 3.12
C LYS A 335 -10.10 -23.38 4.11
N TYR A 336 -9.31 -24.03 4.98
CA TYR A 336 -8.55 -23.35 6.03
C TYR A 336 -7.12 -23.84 6.13
N SER A 337 -6.23 -23.02 6.69
CA SER A 337 -4.91 -23.42 7.15
C SER A 337 -4.80 -23.28 8.68
N LEU A 338 -3.94 -24.07 9.29
CA LEU A 338 -3.67 -24.03 10.74
C LEU A 338 -2.60 -23.00 11.11
N GLY A 339 -2.04 -22.30 10.12
CA GLY A 339 -0.94 -21.37 10.30
C GLY A 339 0.37 -22.06 10.69
N ASP A 340 1.45 -21.28 10.70
CA ASP A 340 2.77 -21.75 11.16
C ASP A 340 2.84 -21.79 12.70
N SER A 341 1.94 -22.53 13.35
CA SER A 341 1.98 -22.66 14.80
C SER A 341 3.04 -23.68 15.20
N THR A 342 3.97 -23.27 16.05
CA THR A 342 4.94 -24.15 16.72
C THR A 342 4.35 -24.90 17.93
N GLU A 343 3.06 -25.24 17.89
CA GLU A 343 2.45 -26.07 18.94
C GLU A 343 2.35 -27.52 18.48
N ALA A 344 3.07 -28.38 19.22
CA ALA A 344 3.02 -29.81 19.07
C ALA A 344 1.60 -30.36 19.27
N VAL A 345 1.18 -31.31 18.41
CA VAL A 345 -0.04 -32.12 18.56
C VAL A 345 -0.09 -32.70 19.98
N PRO A 346 -1.18 -32.54 20.74
CA PRO A 346 -1.23 -33.00 22.13
C PRO A 346 -1.35 -34.52 22.23
N ALA A 347 -0.28 -35.16 22.71
CA ALA A 347 -0.41 -36.43 23.37
C ALA A 347 -1.03 -36.18 24.77
N VAL A 348 -2.09 -36.94 25.04
CA VAL A 348 -2.82 -37.11 26.31
C VAL A 348 -2.19 -36.48 27.57
N LYS A 349 -3.04 -35.69 28.23
CA LYS A 349 -2.97 -35.05 29.54
C LYS A 349 -1.93 -35.59 30.54
N GLU A 350 -1.05 -34.72 30.98
CA GLU A 350 -0.65 -34.58 32.39
C GLU A 350 -0.53 -33.08 32.71
N GLU A 351 -1.26 -32.67 33.75
CA GLU A 351 -1.19 -31.33 34.33
C GLU A 351 0.18 -31.09 34.93
N LYS A 352 0.86 -30.02 34.52
CA LYS A 352 1.89 -29.34 35.31
C LYS A 352 1.89 -27.83 35.06
N PRO A 353 2.38 -27.04 36.03
CA PRO A 353 1.90 -25.70 36.28
C PRO A 353 2.39 -24.66 35.30
N GLN A 354 1.49 -23.72 35.02
CA GLN A 354 1.75 -22.45 34.33
C GLN A 354 2.99 -21.75 34.88
N ASN A 355 4.05 -21.67 34.09
CA ASN A 355 4.98 -20.58 34.23
C ASN A 355 4.53 -19.47 33.30
N ASN A 356 3.86 -18.49 33.86
CA ASN A 356 3.71 -17.19 33.23
C ASN A 356 5.11 -16.60 33.05
N VAL A 357 5.62 -16.66 31.83
CA VAL A 357 6.60 -15.68 31.39
C VAL A 357 5.78 -14.45 31.07
N GLU A 358 5.60 -13.58 32.06
CA GLU A 358 5.20 -12.20 31.82
C GLU A 358 6.16 -11.65 30.75
N SER A 359 5.64 -11.27 29.58
CA SER A 359 6.37 -10.45 28.65
C SER A 359 6.77 -9.20 29.43
N GLU A 360 8.07 -8.98 29.63
CA GLU A 360 8.55 -7.76 30.24
C GLU A 360 8.00 -6.57 29.42
N SER A 361 7.02 -5.85 30.01
CA SER A 361 6.56 -4.59 29.45
C SER A 361 7.65 -3.56 29.66
N TYR A 362 8.08 -2.90 28.59
CA TYR A 362 9.05 -1.81 28.62
C TYR A 362 8.42 -0.50 29.10
N GLY A 363 7.11 -0.48 29.32
CA GLY A 363 6.37 0.67 29.82
C GLY A 363 6.27 1.81 28.83
N PHE A 364 6.30 1.50 27.53
CA PHE A 364 6.14 2.51 26.49
C PHE A 364 4.72 3.07 26.51
N ARG A 365 4.62 4.38 26.25
CA ARG A 365 3.33 5.03 26.02
C ARG A 365 2.69 4.46 24.74
N SER A 366 1.37 4.38 24.74
CA SER A 366 0.61 4.07 23.52
C SER A 366 0.82 5.14 22.45
N SER A 367 0.61 4.76 21.19
CA SER A 367 0.66 5.71 20.06
C SER A 367 -0.27 6.92 20.25
N ALA A 368 -1.44 6.70 20.87
CA ALA A 368 -2.40 7.77 21.19
C ALA A 368 -1.85 8.75 22.23
N GLU A 369 -1.16 8.26 23.26
CA GLU A 369 -0.49 9.11 24.27
C GLU A 369 0.67 9.88 23.65
N ILE A 370 1.49 9.23 22.82
CA ILE A 370 2.59 9.89 22.10
C ILE A 370 2.06 11.02 21.22
N VAL A 371 1.02 10.76 20.37
CA VAL A 371 0.42 11.80 19.53
C VAL A 371 -0.17 12.92 20.38
N LYS A 372 -0.78 12.62 21.52
CA LYS A 372 -1.30 13.64 22.44
C LYS A 372 -0.17 14.55 22.97
N ASP A 373 0.99 13.99 23.32
CA ASP A 373 2.14 14.71 23.85
C ASP A 373 2.90 15.51 22.80
N ILE A 374 2.88 15.11 21.53
CA ILE A 374 3.39 15.91 20.41
C ILE A 374 2.56 17.21 20.32
N LYS A 375 3.25 18.35 20.24
CA LYS A 375 2.63 19.66 20.00
C LYS A 375 2.62 19.98 18.50
N VAL A 376 3.80 20.17 17.97
CA VAL A 376 4.08 20.39 16.56
C VAL A 376 5.48 19.92 16.24
N GLY A 377 5.68 19.36 15.05
CA GLY A 377 6.96 18.86 14.57
C GLY A 377 7.57 19.70 13.44
N TRP A 378 8.87 19.47 13.23
CA TRP A 378 9.66 20.04 12.16
C TRP A 378 10.35 18.94 11.38
N ASN A 379 10.43 19.05 10.04
CA ASN A 379 11.16 18.14 9.19
C ASN A 379 12.58 18.66 8.92
N LEU A 380 13.59 17.81 9.11
CA LEU A 380 14.96 18.04 8.68
C LEU A 380 15.08 17.73 7.18
N GLY A 381 14.32 18.44 6.33
CA GLY A 381 14.26 18.15 4.91
C GLY A 381 15.49 18.52 4.13
N ASN A 382 15.76 17.83 3.03
CA ASN A 382 16.89 17.99 2.13
C ASN A 382 18.27 17.79 2.81
N SER A 383 18.37 16.82 3.71
CA SER A 383 19.61 16.49 4.43
C SER A 383 19.96 14.99 4.28
N LEU A 384 19.54 14.13 5.21
CA LEU A 384 19.91 12.71 5.18
C LEU A 384 19.10 11.91 4.13
N GLU A 385 18.10 12.49 3.51
CA GLU A 385 17.36 11.89 2.40
C GLU A 385 17.87 12.32 1.01
N SER A 386 18.90 13.17 0.93
CA SER A 386 19.49 13.59 -0.35
C SER A 386 20.03 12.38 -1.12
N TYR A 387 19.61 12.24 -2.37
CA TYR A 387 20.01 11.13 -3.26
C TYR A 387 20.39 11.65 -4.64
N ASN A 388 21.01 10.79 -5.46
CA ASN A 388 21.41 11.09 -6.85
C ASN A 388 22.20 12.41 -6.97
N THR A 389 23.16 12.61 -6.09
CA THR A 389 23.98 13.80 -6.02
C THR A 389 25.37 13.53 -6.61
N ASP A 390 26.18 14.58 -6.81
CA ASP A 390 27.58 14.46 -7.16
C ASP A 390 28.49 14.05 -5.97
N ARG A 391 27.90 13.78 -4.81
CA ARG A 391 28.56 13.42 -3.56
C ARG A 391 28.33 11.96 -3.21
N THR A 392 29.24 11.39 -2.44
CA THR A 392 29.16 9.98 -2.04
C THR A 392 29.42 9.83 -0.54
N GLY A 393 28.98 8.70 0.04
CA GLY A 393 29.12 8.37 1.45
C GLY A 393 28.46 9.43 2.33
N LEU A 394 29.07 9.80 3.45
CA LEU A 394 28.51 10.80 4.38
C LEU A 394 28.33 12.20 3.77
N ALA A 395 29.01 12.49 2.66
CA ALA A 395 28.90 13.79 2.00
C ALA A 395 27.56 13.96 1.23
N THR A 396 26.80 12.89 1.00
CA THR A 396 25.45 12.97 0.38
C THR A 396 24.53 13.87 1.18
N GLU A 397 24.65 13.92 2.51
CA GLU A 397 23.90 14.85 3.37
C GLU A 397 23.98 16.32 2.90
N LEU A 398 25.06 16.69 2.21
CA LEU A 398 25.29 18.03 1.69
C LEU A 398 24.89 18.19 0.22
N GLY A 399 24.37 17.12 -0.39
CA GLY A 399 24.19 17.02 -1.85
C GLY A 399 23.20 18.03 -2.41
N TRP A 400 22.16 18.34 -1.66
CA TRP A 400 21.14 19.32 -2.05
C TRP A 400 21.38 20.71 -1.46
N GLY A 401 22.63 21.01 -1.05
CA GLY A 401 23.09 22.35 -0.69
C GLY A 401 22.88 22.75 0.77
N ASN A 402 22.38 21.84 1.60
CA ASN A 402 22.27 22.08 3.04
C ASN A 402 23.64 21.94 3.74
N PRO A 403 23.87 22.64 4.85
CA PRO A 403 25.03 22.39 5.70
C PRO A 403 24.88 21.05 6.44
N LYS A 404 25.99 20.47 6.89
CA LYS A 404 25.97 19.31 7.79
C LYS A 404 25.11 19.63 9.02
N THR A 405 24.21 18.72 9.36
CA THR A 405 23.35 18.83 10.54
C THR A 405 24.19 18.77 11.81
N THR A 406 24.00 19.74 12.70
CA THR A 406 24.73 19.86 13.96
C THR A 406 23.79 19.81 15.16
N VAL A 407 24.38 19.56 16.35
CA VAL A 407 23.62 19.58 17.61
C VAL A 407 23.03 20.96 17.89
N GLU A 408 23.73 22.04 17.49
CA GLU A 408 23.24 23.41 17.66
C GLU A 408 22.00 23.69 16.81
N LEU A 409 21.95 23.16 15.58
CA LEU A 409 20.75 23.25 14.74
C LEU A 409 19.56 22.56 15.42
N ILE A 410 19.75 21.34 15.88
CA ILE A 410 18.68 20.57 16.52
C ILE A 410 18.22 21.23 17.83
N LYS A 411 19.18 21.74 18.61
CA LYS A 411 18.87 22.54 19.81
C LYS A 411 18.06 23.79 19.45
N SER A 412 18.42 24.49 18.37
CA SER A 412 17.68 25.65 17.87
C SER A 412 16.22 25.30 17.50
N VAL A 413 15.97 24.10 16.95
CA VAL A 413 14.60 23.61 16.68
C VAL A 413 13.81 23.45 17.99
N LYS A 414 14.42 22.85 19.02
CA LYS A 414 13.80 22.72 20.36
C LYS A 414 13.51 24.09 20.97
N ASP A 415 14.51 24.99 20.94
CA ASP A 415 14.40 26.34 21.52
C ASP A 415 13.35 27.19 20.78
N ALA A 416 13.09 26.91 19.50
CA ALA A 416 12.04 27.53 18.71
C ALA A 416 10.62 27.09 19.09
N GLY A 417 10.47 26.07 19.95
CA GLY A 417 9.18 25.60 20.47
C GLY A 417 8.66 24.30 19.88
N PHE A 418 9.37 23.69 18.93
CA PHE A 418 9.05 22.35 18.46
C PHE A 418 9.38 21.30 19.53
N ASN A 419 8.54 20.29 19.66
CA ASN A 419 8.83 19.17 20.55
C ASN A 419 8.90 17.81 19.84
N ALA A 420 8.84 17.83 18.52
CA ALA A 420 9.01 16.67 17.66
C ALA A 420 9.84 17.04 16.41
N ILE A 421 10.61 16.09 15.93
CA ILE A 421 11.38 16.21 14.69
C ILE A 421 11.19 14.95 13.85
N ARG A 422 11.01 15.12 12.55
CA ARG A 422 11.08 14.04 11.57
C ARG A 422 12.39 14.19 10.81
N ILE A 423 13.14 13.12 10.77
CA ILE A 423 14.47 13.03 10.14
C ILE A 423 14.29 12.09 8.94
N PRO A 424 14.00 12.62 7.75
CA PRO A 424 13.96 11.84 6.52
C PRO A 424 15.32 11.17 6.25
N VAL A 425 15.33 9.90 5.85
CA VAL A 425 16.53 9.13 5.57
C VAL A 425 16.34 8.27 4.31
N THR A 426 17.25 8.38 3.36
CA THR A 426 17.37 7.47 2.23
C THR A 426 18.44 6.42 2.51
N TRP A 427 18.11 5.16 2.33
CA TRP A 427 18.98 4.04 2.65
C TRP A 427 19.64 3.42 1.43
N GLY A 428 18.94 3.41 0.27
CA GLY A 428 19.34 2.66 -0.92
C GLY A 428 20.69 3.00 -1.50
N GLU A 429 21.13 4.27 -1.42
CA GLU A 429 22.47 4.71 -1.88
C GLU A 429 23.60 4.42 -0.87
N HIS A 430 23.23 3.96 0.33
CA HIS A 430 24.15 3.69 1.43
C HIS A 430 24.19 2.21 1.80
N MET A 431 24.07 1.34 0.79
CA MET A 431 24.06 -0.11 0.96
C MET A 431 25.22 -0.76 0.20
N ASP A 432 25.81 -1.78 0.82
CA ASP A 432 26.72 -2.74 0.18
C ASP A 432 25.95 -4.06 0.01
N GLY A 433 25.37 -4.28 -1.18
CA GLY A 433 24.41 -5.35 -1.40
C GLY A 433 23.15 -5.14 -0.53
N ASP A 434 22.91 -6.05 0.42
CA ASP A 434 21.76 -5.99 1.33
C ASP A 434 22.12 -5.40 2.72
N VAL A 435 23.33 -4.89 2.90
CA VAL A 435 23.82 -4.39 4.20
C VAL A 435 23.95 -2.87 4.17
N ILE A 436 23.32 -2.19 5.12
CA ILE A 436 23.47 -0.74 5.27
C ILE A 436 24.89 -0.44 5.77
N GLN A 437 25.57 0.54 5.15
CA GLN A 437 26.90 0.98 5.51
C GLN A 437 26.93 1.48 6.97
N LYS A 438 27.88 0.98 7.74
CA LYS A 438 27.97 1.26 9.18
C LYS A 438 28.19 2.73 9.52
N ASP A 439 28.94 3.43 8.70
CA ASP A 439 29.20 4.86 8.85
C ASP A 439 27.94 5.69 8.59
N TRP A 440 27.07 5.25 7.63
CA TRP A 440 25.76 5.88 7.41
C TRP A 440 24.82 5.65 8.60
N LEU A 441 24.68 4.40 9.08
CA LEU A 441 23.93 4.12 10.31
C LEU A 441 24.45 4.96 11.49
N GLY A 442 25.78 5.06 11.63
CA GLY A 442 26.42 5.90 12.64
C GLY A 442 26.07 7.37 12.50
N ARG A 443 26.01 7.89 11.25
CA ARG A 443 25.64 9.30 11.00
C ARG A 443 24.17 9.56 11.30
N VAL A 444 23.27 8.68 10.87
CA VAL A 444 21.84 8.79 11.20
C VAL A 444 21.67 8.76 12.72
N LYS A 445 22.36 7.84 13.40
CA LYS A 445 22.31 7.75 14.86
C LYS A 445 22.81 9.04 15.54
N GLU A 446 23.90 9.63 15.06
CA GLU A 446 24.43 10.89 15.58
C GLU A 446 23.39 12.01 15.54
N VAL A 447 22.60 12.12 14.44
CA VAL A 447 21.54 13.12 14.33
C VAL A 447 20.32 12.76 15.17
N VAL A 448 20.00 11.48 15.28
CA VAL A 448 18.95 10.99 16.20
C VAL A 448 19.33 11.31 17.65
N ASP A 449 20.57 11.07 18.06
CA ASP A 449 21.08 11.40 19.40
C ASP A 449 20.94 12.89 19.70
N TYR A 450 21.32 13.77 18.76
CA TYR A 450 21.13 15.22 18.92
C TYR A 450 19.68 15.58 19.26
N ALA A 451 18.72 14.94 18.63
CA ALA A 451 17.31 15.21 18.85
C ALA A 451 16.78 14.54 20.14
N TYR A 452 17.18 13.31 20.36
CA TYR A 452 16.74 12.51 21.50
C TYR A 452 17.23 13.07 22.82
N ASP A 453 18.50 13.55 22.88
CA ASP A 453 19.13 14.16 24.05
C ASP A 453 18.58 15.57 24.34
N ASN A 454 17.95 16.20 23.35
CA ASN A 454 17.21 17.47 23.53
C ASN A 454 15.72 17.26 23.81
N ASP A 455 15.30 16.08 24.27
CA ASP A 455 13.92 15.75 24.65
C ASP A 455 12.90 15.99 23.53
N LEU A 456 13.26 15.70 22.28
CA LEU A 456 12.34 15.67 21.16
C LEU A 456 11.75 14.28 20.97
N PHE A 457 10.51 14.19 20.49
CA PHE A 457 10.04 13.01 19.78
C PHE A 457 10.73 12.97 18.43
N VAL A 458 11.26 11.80 18.06
CA VAL A 458 12.07 11.63 16.86
C VAL A 458 11.41 10.61 15.94
N ILE A 459 11.19 10.96 14.69
CA ILE A 459 10.72 10.05 13.64
C ILE A 459 11.85 9.84 12.65
N ILE A 460 12.21 8.59 12.35
CA ILE A 460 13.07 8.24 11.22
C ILE A 460 12.29 7.35 10.27
N ASN A 461 12.59 7.44 8.97
CA ASN A 461 11.83 6.72 7.95
C ASN A 461 12.72 6.12 6.84
N MET A 462 12.07 5.47 5.87
CA MET A 462 12.61 5.19 4.54
C MET A 462 12.00 6.22 3.58
N HIS A 463 12.82 7.17 3.07
CA HIS A 463 12.31 8.37 2.40
C HIS A 463 12.29 8.28 0.87
N HIS A 464 13.42 8.47 0.20
CA HIS A 464 13.50 8.51 -1.27
C HIS A 464 13.99 7.21 -1.91
N ASP A 465 13.86 6.11 -1.22
CA ASP A 465 14.15 4.78 -1.76
C ASP A 465 13.24 4.42 -2.93
N ASP A 466 12.04 5.04 -3.02
CA ASP A 466 11.09 4.96 -4.14
C ASP A 466 11.63 5.54 -5.46
N TYR A 467 12.65 6.40 -5.42
CA TYR A 467 13.38 6.87 -6.60
C TYR A 467 14.56 5.99 -7.00
N ILE A 468 14.96 5.03 -6.18
CA ILE A 468 16.20 4.28 -6.34
C ILE A 468 15.94 2.81 -6.67
N TRP A 469 15.07 2.13 -5.91
CA TRP A 469 14.88 0.70 -6.05
C TRP A 469 13.48 0.21 -5.63
N PHE A 470 12.70 1.01 -4.97
CA PHE A 470 11.44 0.62 -4.35
C PHE A 470 10.25 1.14 -5.16
N ASN A 471 9.37 0.23 -5.62
CA ASN A 471 8.18 0.62 -6.37
C ASN A 471 6.98 -0.23 -5.91
N PRO A 472 5.84 0.38 -5.54
CA PRO A 472 4.69 -0.35 -5.00
C PRO A 472 3.83 -0.98 -6.11
N THR A 473 4.43 -1.71 -7.04
CA THR A 473 3.72 -2.56 -8.00
C THR A 473 3.81 -4.03 -7.60
N GLU A 474 2.82 -4.83 -7.99
CA GLU A 474 2.80 -6.26 -7.69
C GLU A 474 4.01 -6.99 -8.31
N ALA A 475 4.41 -6.58 -9.51
CA ALA A 475 5.53 -7.18 -10.22
C ALA A 475 6.86 -7.02 -9.46
N GLU A 476 7.07 -5.86 -8.83
CA GLU A 476 8.31 -5.54 -8.13
C GLU A 476 8.28 -5.96 -6.66
N TYR A 477 7.09 -6.01 -6.04
CA TYR A 477 6.94 -6.39 -4.65
C TYR A 477 7.61 -7.72 -4.29
N SER A 478 7.52 -8.74 -5.15
CA SER A 478 8.11 -10.06 -4.88
C SER A 478 9.64 -10.02 -4.72
N GLY A 479 10.32 -9.12 -5.44
CA GLY A 479 11.77 -8.88 -5.34
C GLY A 479 12.11 -7.90 -4.22
N ASP A 480 11.39 -6.79 -4.15
CA ASP A 480 11.71 -5.66 -3.29
C ASP A 480 11.34 -5.88 -1.82
N SER A 481 10.28 -6.66 -1.52
CA SER A 481 9.84 -6.90 -0.14
C SER A 481 10.93 -7.55 0.71
N ALA A 482 11.77 -8.42 0.13
CA ALA A 482 12.88 -9.03 0.83
C ALA A 482 13.95 -7.98 1.24
N LYS A 483 14.29 -7.06 0.32
CA LYS A 483 15.22 -5.95 0.59
C LYS A 483 14.63 -4.98 1.60
N PHE A 484 13.35 -4.64 1.46
CA PHE A 484 12.62 -3.78 2.38
C PHE A 484 12.67 -4.33 3.83
N LYS A 485 12.37 -5.60 4.01
CA LYS A 485 12.47 -6.27 5.32
C LYS A 485 13.89 -6.28 5.87
N LYS A 486 14.91 -6.52 5.02
CA LYS A 486 16.31 -6.47 5.45
C LYS A 486 16.76 -5.09 5.92
N ILE A 487 16.32 -4.02 5.27
CA ILE A 487 16.59 -2.64 5.71
C ILE A 487 15.95 -2.43 7.08
N TRP A 488 14.66 -2.72 7.24
CA TRP A 488 13.96 -2.49 8.50
C TRP A 488 14.46 -3.39 9.63
N THR A 489 14.91 -4.61 9.37
CA THR A 489 15.59 -5.44 10.38
C THR A 489 16.84 -4.74 10.90
N GLN A 490 17.71 -4.27 10.03
CA GLN A 490 18.95 -3.59 10.42
C GLN A 490 18.69 -2.28 11.17
N VAL A 491 17.72 -1.49 10.73
CA VAL A 491 17.33 -0.25 11.41
C VAL A 491 16.72 -0.57 12.77
N ALA A 492 15.80 -1.53 12.85
CA ALA A 492 15.15 -1.91 14.09
C ALA A 492 16.14 -2.44 15.12
N ASP A 493 17.11 -3.27 14.70
CA ASP A 493 18.16 -3.79 15.57
C ASP A 493 19.12 -2.67 16.02
N TYR A 494 19.55 -1.82 15.11
CA TYR A 494 20.54 -0.77 15.42
C TYR A 494 20.00 0.29 16.37
N PHE A 495 18.71 0.61 16.27
CA PHE A 495 18.02 1.60 17.11
C PHE A 495 17.15 0.95 18.21
N GLY A 496 17.28 -0.35 18.45
CA GLY A 496 16.42 -1.11 19.34
C GLY A 496 16.42 -0.63 20.79
N ASP A 497 17.53 -0.10 21.28
CA ASP A 497 17.70 0.34 22.68
C ASP A 497 17.05 1.68 23.03
N TYR A 498 16.62 2.48 22.05
CA TYR A 498 15.94 3.74 22.30
C TYR A 498 14.58 3.53 22.99
N GLY A 499 14.17 4.49 23.81
CA GLY A 499 12.84 4.53 24.41
C GLY A 499 11.73 4.94 23.43
N ASP A 500 10.54 5.15 23.96
CA ASP A 500 9.30 5.40 23.22
C ASP A 500 9.25 6.73 22.47
N ARG A 501 10.21 7.63 22.67
CA ARG A 501 10.32 8.88 21.90
C ARG A 501 10.95 8.69 20.50
N LEU A 502 11.60 7.54 20.23
CA LEU A 502 12.04 7.21 18.88
C LEU A 502 10.96 6.35 18.21
N ILE A 503 10.46 6.84 17.08
CA ILE A 503 9.35 6.31 16.32
C ILE A 503 9.86 5.95 14.92
N PHE A 504 9.44 4.82 14.38
CA PHE A 504 9.79 4.43 13.02
C PHE A 504 8.61 4.64 12.07
N GLU A 505 8.88 5.23 10.91
CA GLU A 505 7.92 5.41 9.82
C GLU A 505 8.33 4.55 8.64
N GLY A 506 7.47 3.60 8.26
CA GLY A 506 7.81 2.52 7.33
C GLY A 506 8.21 2.98 5.94
N MET A 507 7.53 3.98 5.42
CA MET A 507 7.71 4.53 4.07
C MET A 507 7.29 5.99 4.05
N ASN A 508 7.95 6.79 3.20
CA ASN A 508 7.59 8.19 2.96
C ASN A 508 6.33 8.28 2.08
N GLU A 509 6.53 8.37 0.78
CA GLU A 509 5.49 8.57 -0.24
C GLU A 509 5.53 7.44 -1.27
N ALA A 510 5.42 6.20 -0.80
CA ALA A 510 5.44 5.02 -1.65
C ALA A 510 4.39 5.12 -2.75
N ARG A 511 4.83 5.26 -4.01
CA ARG A 511 3.99 5.48 -5.17
C ARG A 511 4.67 5.05 -6.46
N THR A 512 3.92 4.86 -7.53
CA THR A 512 4.45 4.57 -8.86
C THR A 512 4.78 5.88 -9.57
N ILE A 513 6.07 6.23 -9.56
CA ILE A 513 6.58 7.48 -10.12
C ILE A 513 6.33 7.55 -11.62
N GLY A 514 5.82 8.70 -12.10
CA GLY A 514 5.52 8.95 -13.51
C GLY A 514 4.20 8.36 -14.00
N SER A 515 3.46 7.64 -13.16
CA SER A 515 2.13 7.15 -13.52
C SER A 515 1.11 8.29 -13.59
N THR A 516 0.02 8.09 -14.33
CA THR A 516 -1.07 9.09 -14.42
C THR A 516 -1.77 9.31 -13.10
N ASN A 517 -1.74 8.31 -12.20
CA ASN A 517 -2.38 8.33 -10.90
C ASN A 517 -1.41 8.60 -9.74
N GLU A 518 -0.16 8.94 -10.04
CA GLU A 518 0.91 9.13 -9.06
C GLU A 518 0.47 9.93 -7.82
N TRP A 519 -0.20 11.07 -8.04
CA TRP A 519 -0.67 11.96 -6.98
C TRP A 519 -2.19 11.96 -6.79
N MET A 520 -2.89 11.06 -7.48
CA MET A 520 -4.35 10.92 -7.43
C MET A 520 -4.80 9.72 -6.58
N GLY A 521 -3.89 9.19 -5.76
CA GLY A 521 -4.16 8.06 -4.88
C GLY A 521 -3.84 6.69 -5.47
N GLY A 522 -3.15 6.63 -6.62
CA GLY A 522 -2.76 5.38 -7.27
C GLY A 522 -3.92 4.53 -7.76
N THR A 523 -3.63 3.38 -8.32
CA THR A 523 -4.60 2.34 -8.63
C THR A 523 -4.92 1.49 -7.37
N ALA A 524 -6.01 0.74 -7.39
CA ALA A 524 -6.37 -0.17 -6.30
C ALA A 524 -5.28 -1.25 -6.09
N ALA A 525 -4.65 -1.73 -7.17
CA ALA A 525 -3.55 -2.69 -7.10
C ALA A 525 -2.33 -2.12 -6.38
N GLU A 526 -1.89 -0.90 -6.72
CA GLU A 526 -0.77 -0.23 -6.05
C GLU A 526 -1.07 0.04 -4.56
N ARG A 527 -2.29 0.47 -4.23
CA ARG A 527 -2.71 0.64 -2.83
C ARG A 527 -2.68 -0.67 -2.05
N ALA A 528 -3.08 -1.77 -2.69
CA ALA A 528 -2.98 -3.09 -2.09
C ALA A 528 -1.51 -3.50 -1.82
N VAL A 529 -0.60 -3.17 -2.74
CA VAL A 529 0.84 -3.42 -2.55
C VAL A 529 1.42 -2.55 -1.44
N VAL A 530 1.04 -1.27 -1.37
CA VAL A 530 1.43 -0.41 -0.23
C VAL A 530 0.99 -1.03 1.10
N ASN A 531 -0.22 -1.57 1.19
CA ASN A 531 -0.68 -2.26 2.40
C ASN A 531 0.14 -3.54 2.72
N LYS A 532 0.64 -4.26 1.70
CA LYS A 532 1.56 -5.39 1.93
C LYS A 532 2.88 -4.91 2.54
N TYR A 533 3.47 -3.83 2.02
CA TYR A 533 4.67 -3.24 2.63
C TYR A 533 4.43 -2.71 4.04
N VAL A 534 3.25 -2.13 4.30
CA VAL A 534 2.84 -1.72 5.65
C VAL A 534 2.86 -2.92 6.61
N GLN A 535 2.28 -4.05 6.19
CA GLN A 535 2.29 -5.27 7.03
C GLN A 535 3.72 -5.82 7.19
N ASP A 536 4.50 -5.89 6.12
CA ASP A 536 5.91 -6.32 6.16
C ASP A 536 6.75 -5.47 7.12
N PHE A 537 6.53 -4.17 7.13
CA PHE A 537 7.20 -3.24 8.05
C PHE A 537 6.86 -3.54 9.50
N VAL A 538 5.57 -3.62 9.82
CA VAL A 538 5.11 -3.87 11.19
C VAL A 538 5.63 -5.22 11.68
N ASP A 539 5.47 -6.27 10.89
CA ASP A 539 5.91 -7.62 11.26
C ASP A 539 7.43 -7.68 11.45
N THR A 540 8.19 -7.05 10.56
CA THR A 540 9.66 -7.02 10.64
C THR A 540 10.14 -6.33 11.91
N VAL A 541 9.60 -5.15 12.21
CA VAL A 541 10.00 -4.42 13.42
C VAL A 541 9.55 -5.16 14.68
N ARG A 542 8.37 -5.76 14.71
CA ARG A 542 7.91 -6.55 15.86
C ARG A 542 8.76 -7.82 16.07
N ALA A 543 9.16 -8.47 14.98
CA ALA A 543 10.00 -9.67 15.01
C ALA A 543 11.42 -9.41 15.53
N SER A 544 11.96 -8.19 15.45
CA SER A 544 13.26 -7.85 16.04
C SER A 544 13.26 -7.88 17.58
N GLY A 545 12.09 -7.95 18.22
CA GLY A 545 11.95 -8.16 19.65
C GLY A 545 12.36 -6.95 20.51
N GLY A 546 12.63 -7.20 21.81
CA GLY A 546 13.05 -6.14 22.72
C GLY A 546 12.02 -5.00 22.81
N LYS A 547 12.50 -3.77 22.91
CA LYS A 547 11.64 -2.56 22.97
C LYS A 547 10.83 -2.32 21.70
N ASN A 548 11.23 -2.93 20.58
CA ASN A 548 10.51 -2.82 19.32
C ASN A 548 9.15 -3.53 19.32
N THR A 549 8.91 -4.44 20.29
CA THR A 549 7.59 -5.05 20.50
C THR A 549 6.53 -4.04 20.95
N GLU A 550 6.94 -2.92 21.57
CA GLU A 550 6.05 -1.86 22.05
C GLU A 550 6.26 -0.52 21.33
N ARG A 551 7.31 -0.39 20.51
CA ARG A 551 7.63 0.86 19.81
C ARG A 551 6.48 1.34 18.93
N THR A 552 6.18 2.64 19.00
CA THR A 552 5.24 3.27 18.07
C THR A 552 5.78 3.26 16.65
N LEU A 553 4.96 2.80 15.71
CA LEU A 553 5.24 2.76 14.29
C LEU A 553 4.28 3.65 13.52
N ILE A 554 4.76 4.22 12.43
CA ILE A 554 3.96 5.05 11.53
C ILE A 554 3.80 4.33 10.20
N ILE A 555 2.56 4.24 9.75
CA ILE A 555 2.16 3.68 8.46
C ILE A 555 1.56 4.78 7.59
N SER A 556 1.69 4.67 6.27
CA SER A 556 1.19 5.68 5.34
C SER A 556 0.22 5.11 4.31
N ALA A 557 -0.65 5.97 3.77
CA ALA A 557 -1.42 5.69 2.58
C ALA A 557 -0.50 5.64 1.34
N TYR A 558 -1.01 5.17 0.20
CA TYR A 558 -0.33 5.35 -1.10
C TYR A 558 0.08 6.81 -1.30
N GLY A 559 1.36 7.05 -1.60
CA GLY A 559 1.92 8.39 -1.73
C GLY A 559 1.75 9.27 -0.50
N ALA A 560 1.47 8.70 0.67
CA ALA A 560 1.05 9.42 1.88
C ALA A 560 -0.05 10.48 1.61
N CYS A 561 -0.80 10.37 0.50
CA CYS A 561 -1.67 11.42 0.02
C CYS A 561 -3.04 11.45 0.73
N ALA A 562 -3.66 12.63 0.73
CA ALA A 562 -4.96 12.89 1.34
C ALA A 562 -6.15 12.61 0.41
N GLU A 563 -5.93 11.92 -0.71
CA GLU A 563 -7.02 11.54 -1.60
C GLU A 563 -7.93 10.50 -0.92
N GLU A 564 -9.25 10.67 -1.08
CA GLU A 564 -10.23 9.83 -0.37
C GLU A 564 -10.04 8.33 -0.70
N VAL A 565 -9.74 8.01 -1.97
CA VAL A 565 -9.49 6.64 -2.41
C VAL A 565 -8.27 6.03 -1.72
N ALA A 566 -7.18 6.80 -1.56
CA ALA A 566 -5.99 6.32 -0.87
C ALA A 566 -6.24 6.13 0.63
N MET A 567 -6.86 7.13 1.28
CA MET A 567 -7.20 7.03 2.70
C MET A 567 -8.19 5.90 2.98
N ASN A 568 -9.14 5.66 2.06
CA ASN A 568 -10.16 4.60 2.24
C ASN A 568 -9.56 3.21 2.16
N ASP A 569 -8.51 3.02 1.40
CA ASP A 569 -7.87 1.72 1.20
C ASP A 569 -6.71 1.46 2.17
N VAL A 570 -6.42 2.39 3.10
CA VAL A 570 -5.46 2.12 4.19
C VAL A 570 -5.98 1.00 5.07
N ILE A 571 -5.19 -0.07 5.16
CA ILE A 571 -5.40 -1.16 6.10
C ILE A 571 -4.46 -0.96 7.28
N VAL A 572 -5.05 -0.70 8.43
CA VAL A 572 -4.29 -0.59 9.67
C VAL A 572 -4.05 -2.00 10.20
N PRO A 573 -2.79 -2.48 10.26
CA PRO A 573 -2.47 -3.78 10.85
C PRO A 573 -3.02 -3.92 12.28
N ASN A 574 -3.26 -5.16 12.70
CA ASN A 574 -3.71 -5.44 14.06
C ASN A 574 -2.57 -5.25 15.07
N ASP A 575 -2.22 -4.02 15.30
CA ASP A 575 -1.19 -3.59 16.24
C ASP A 575 -1.68 -2.35 16.99
N LYS A 576 -1.49 -2.32 18.31
CA LYS A 576 -2.01 -1.27 19.20
C LYS A 576 -1.20 0.03 19.16
N ASN A 577 0.01 0.02 18.60
CA ASN A 577 0.95 1.13 18.66
C ASN A 577 1.26 1.71 17.28
N LEU A 578 0.22 1.90 16.47
CA LEU A 578 0.32 2.49 15.13
C LEU A 578 -0.20 3.93 15.09
N ILE A 579 0.40 4.72 14.20
CA ILE A 579 -0.04 6.06 13.79
C ILE A 579 -0.17 6.04 12.26
N VAL A 580 -1.21 6.65 11.72
CA VAL A 580 -1.31 6.89 10.27
C VAL A 580 -0.65 8.23 9.93
N SER A 581 0.17 8.24 8.89
CA SER A 581 0.82 9.43 8.33
C SER A 581 0.13 9.84 7.01
N ILE A 582 -0.17 11.12 6.89
CA ILE A 582 -0.66 11.76 5.65
C ILE A 582 0.21 12.99 5.38
N HIS A 583 0.53 13.24 4.11
CA HIS A 583 1.13 14.49 3.65
C HIS A 583 0.03 15.33 3.01
N TYR A 584 -0.07 16.59 3.42
CA TYR A 584 -1.16 17.44 2.93
C TYR A 584 -0.70 18.88 2.73
N TYR A 585 -0.12 19.14 1.57
CA TYR A 585 0.27 20.49 1.12
C TYR A 585 -0.96 21.20 0.53
N ALA A 586 -1.81 21.72 1.40
CA ALA A 586 -3.10 22.26 0.99
C ALA A 586 -3.48 23.56 1.74
N PRO A 587 -4.39 24.35 1.19
CA PRO A 587 -4.97 24.22 -0.14
C PRO A 587 -3.92 24.33 -1.23
N TRP A 588 -3.94 23.41 -2.19
CA TRP A 588 -2.86 23.28 -3.17
C TRP A 588 -2.50 24.62 -3.87
N ARG A 589 -3.50 25.36 -4.27
CA ARG A 589 -3.28 26.64 -4.97
C ARG A 589 -2.50 27.66 -4.12
N PHE A 590 -2.71 27.67 -2.79
CA PHE A 590 -1.96 28.51 -1.88
C PHE A 590 -0.59 27.89 -1.54
N ALA A 591 -0.58 26.61 -1.22
CA ALA A 591 0.65 25.91 -0.85
C ALA A 591 1.69 25.91 -1.98
N SER A 592 1.26 25.83 -3.25
CA SER A 592 2.11 25.92 -4.44
C SER A 592 2.45 27.35 -4.88
N GLY A 593 1.86 28.37 -4.26
CA GLY A 593 2.06 29.77 -4.64
C GLY A 593 1.29 30.22 -5.90
N GLU A 594 0.36 29.42 -6.42
CA GLU A 594 -0.52 29.82 -7.53
C GLU A 594 -1.40 31.02 -7.14
N ILE A 595 -1.80 31.07 -5.88
CA ILE A 595 -2.45 32.24 -5.25
C ILE A 595 -1.67 32.69 -4.03
N THR A 596 -1.74 33.99 -3.74
CA THR A 596 -1.04 34.61 -2.59
C THR A 596 -1.98 35.06 -1.48
N THR A 597 -3.28 34.76 -1.61
CA THR A 597 -4.31 35.09 -0.61
C THR A 597 -4.77 33.82 0.10
N PHE A 598 -5.00 33.92 1.40
CA PHE A 598 -5.51 32.83 2.24
C PHE A 598 -6.78 33.32 2.95
N GLY A 599 -7.94 32.96 2.40
CA GLY A 599 -9.24 33.44 2.86
C GLY A 599 -10.15 32.30 3.39
N GLN A 600 -11.46 32.61 3.44
CA GLN A 600 -12.44 31.67 4.00
C GLN A 600 -12.60 30.39 3.16
N ALA A 601 -12.45 30.50 1.84
CA ALA A 601 -12.54 29.32 0.95
C ALA A 601 -11.43 28.31 1.26
N GLU A 602 -10.20 28.77 1.37
CA GLU A 602 -9.03 27.99 1.71
C GLU A 602 -9.14 27.35 3.11
N LYS A 603 -9.66 28.12 4.08
CA LYS A 603 -9.93 27.62 5.43
C LYS A 603 -10.98 26.51 5.44
N SER A 604 -12.06 26.69 4.67
CA SER A 604 -13.13 25.69 4.57
C SER A 604 -12.67 24.40 3.91
N GLU A 605 -11.77 24.46 2.90
CA GLU A 605 -11.15 23.30 2.27
C GLU A 605 -10.32 22.50 3.28
N LEU A 606 -9.48 23.17 4.08
CA LEU A 606 -8.71 22.53 5.15
C LEU A 606 -9.64 21.86 6.18
N ASP A 607 -10.64 22.58 6.67
CA ASP A 607 -11.56 22.06 7.67
C ASP A 607 -12.28 20.81 7.19
N ALA A 608 -12.80 20.82 5.97
CA ALA A 608 -13.50 19.67 5.40
C ALA A 608 -12.59 18.44 5.28
N LYS A 609 -11.33 18.62 4.84
CA LYS A 609 -10.38 17.52 4.72
C LYS A 609 -9.94 16.99 6.09
N PHE A 610 -9.67 17.87 7.06
CA PHE A 610 -9.33 17.43 8.41
C PHE A 610 -10.49 16.70 9.11
N ASP A 611 -11.73 17.09 8.84
CA ASP A 611 -12.91 16.38 9.33
C ASP A 611 -13.02 14.97 8.70
N SER A 612 -12.73 14.84 7.39
CA SER A 612 -12.66 13.55 6.72
C SER A 612 -11.58 12.65 7.33
N MET A 613 -10.37 13.18 7.49
CA MET A 613 -9.25 12.45 8.13
C MET A 613 -9.60 11.99 9.55
N LYS A 614 -10.18 12.89 10.36
CA LYS A 614 -10.61 12.57 11.73
C LYS A 614 -11.63 11.43 11.72
N LYS A 615 -12.68 11.55 10.91
CA LYS A 615 -13.72 10.52 10.79
C LYS A 615 -13.17 9.18 10.34
N LYS A 616 -12.18 9.19 9.45
CA LYS A 616 -11.62 7.97 8.87
C LYS A 616 -10.72 7.20 9.85
N PHE A 617 -9.90 7.90 10.64
CA PHE A 617 -8.87 7.29 11.48
C PHE A 617 -9.10 7.55 12.97
N ILE A 618 -9.12 8.81 13.41
CA ILE A 618 -9.14 9.15 14.83
C ILE A 618 -10.42 8.68 15.52
N ASP A 619 -11.58 8.89 14.89
CA ASP A 619 -12.88 8.45 15.45
C ASP A 619 -13.02 6.91 15.46
N LYS A 620 -12.13 6.20 14.78
CA LYS A 620 -12.01 4.73 14.81
C LYS A 620 -10.91 4.23 15.75
N GLY A 621 -10.27 5.13 16.50
CA GLY A 621 -9.25 4.79 17.48
C GLY A 621 -7.82 4.78 16.97
N THR A 622 -7.58 5.08 15.68
CA THR A 622 -6.22 5.14 15.12
C THR A 622 -5.72 6.58 15.13
N PRO A 623 -4.64 6.91 15.86
CA PRO A 623 -4.03 8.24 15.83
C PRO A 623 -3.53 8.59 14.43
N LEU A 624 -3.56 9.90 14.10
CA LEU A 624 -3.13 10.40 12.81
C LEU A 624 -2.24 11.62 12.98
N ILE A 625 -1.19 11.71 12.15
CA ILE A 625 -0.37 12.91 11.97
C ILE A 625 -0.39 13.36 10.51
N ILE A 626 -0.19 14.64 10.31
CA ILE A 626 0.23 15.20 9.03
C ILE A 626 1.74 15.36 9.10
N ALA A 627 2.46 14.37 8.53
CA ALA A 627 3.91 14.30 8.63
C ALA A 627 4.62 15.32 7.75
N GLU A 628 3.93 15.86 6.74
CA GLU A 628 4.44 16.96 5.92
C GLU A 628 3.32 17.93 5.54
N PHE A 629 3.57 19.21 5.76
CA PHE A 629 2.77 20.33 5.25
C PHE A 629 3.63 21.58 5.13
N GLY A 630 3.18 22.52 4.33
CA GLY A 630 3.85 23.80 4.18
C GLY A 630 3.30 24.61 3.01
N CYS A 631 3.85 25.79 2.81
CA CYS A 631 3.60 26.62 1.64
C CYS A 631 4.90 27.25 1.15
N VAL A 632 5.03 27.40 -0.17
CA VAL A 632 6.22 28.01 -0.78
C VAL A 632 6.36 29.50 -0.45
N GLY A 633 7.59 30.01 -0.56
CA GLY A 633 7.95 31.39 -0.23
C GLY A 633 7.56 32.42 -1.29
N ILE A 634 6.30 32.41 -1.75
CA ILE A 634 5.75 33.31 -2.78
C ILE A 634 4.83 34.36 -2.16
N ALA A 635 3.85 33.95 -1.33
CA ALA A 635 3.03 34.89 -0.58
C ALA A 635 3.87 35.63 0.48
N ASP A 636 3.40 36.80 0.91
CA ASP A 636 4.05 37.54 1.98
C ASP A 636 4.01 36.80 3.32
N ASP A 637 4.95 37.11 4.20
CA ASP A 637 5.12 36.39 5.47
C ASP A 637 3.95 36.57 6.43
N SER A 638 3.17 37.64 6.32
CA SER A 638 1.98 37.85 7.16
C SER A 638 0.85 36.92 6.75
N THR A 639 0.62 36.74 5.45
CA THR A 639 -0.35 35.81 4.90
C THR A 639 0.06 34.35 5.17
N ARG A 640 1.35 34.04 5.02
CA ARG A 640 1.90 32.71 5.36
C ARG A 640 1.78 32.43 6.86
N LYS A 641 2.01 33.41 7.73
CA LYS A 641 1.74 33.29 9.19
C LYS A 641 0.29 32.91 9.48
N GLU A 642 -0.67 33.59 8.85
CA GLU A 642 -2.09 33.29 9.01
C GLU A 642 -2.40 31.85 8.55
N TYR A 643 -1.85 31.44 7.41
CA TYR A 643 -1.96 30.07 6.90
C TYR A 643 -1.43 29.04 7.91
N TYR A 644 -0.18 29.19 8.37
CA TYR A 644 0.42 28.26 9.33
C TYR A 644 -0.35 28.18 10.64
N ASN A 645 -0.76 29.33 11.18
CA ASN A 645 -1.57 29.35 12.41
C ASN A 645 -2.90 28.64 12.23
N TYR A 646 -3.63 28.95 11.15
CA TYR A 646 -4.92 28.32 10.90
C TYR A 646 -4.77 26.81 10.66
N TYR A 647 -3.81 26.40 9.85
CA TYR A 647 -3.55 25.01 9.52
C TYR A 647 -3.32 24.19 10.79
N VAL A 648 -2.33 24.59 11.59
CA VAL A 648 -1.96 23.86 12.81
C VAL A 648 -3.09 23.89 13.85
N SER A 649 -3.74 25.05 14.07
CA SER A 649 -4.82 25.16 15.06
C SER A 649 -6.08 24.38 14.66
N SER A 650 -6.43 24.37 13.37
CA SER A 650 -7.58 23.61 12.86
C SER A 650 -7.34 22.10 12.91
N ALA A 651 -6.14 21.64 12.54
CA ALA A 651 -5.73 20.24 12.69
C ALA A 651 -5.74 19.80 14.16
N LYS A 652 -5.15 20.58 15.05
CA LYS A 652 -5.11 20.33 16.50
C LYS A 652 -6.51 20.17 17.12
N LYS A 653 -7.48 21.00 16.75
CA LYS A 653 -8.89 20.89 17.21
C LYS A 653 -9.50 19.52 16.91
N ARG A 654 -8.97 18.82 15.93
CA ARG A 654 -9.41 17.50 15.48
C ARG A 654 -8.53 16.37 16.00
N GLY A 655 -7.51 16.68 16.82
CA GLY A 655 -6.56 15.71 17.38
C GLY A 655 -5.44 15.33 16.42
N ILE A 656 -5.30 16.05 15.29
CA ILE A 656 -4.25 15.83 14.29
C ILE A 656 -3.03 16.67 14.66
N LYS A 657 -1.83 16.08 14.60
CA LYS A 657 -0.55 16.77 14.81
C LYS A 657 0.16 16.97 13.49
N CYS A 658 0.84 18.11 13.35
CA CYS A 658 1.42 18.54 12.09
C CYS A 658 2.94 18.67 12.20
N PHE A 659 3.65 18.30 11.13
CA PHE A 659 5.10 18.46 10.98
C PHE A 659 5.37 19.35 9.78
N VAL A 660 5.87 20.56 10.03
CA VAL A 660 6.17 21.50 8.93
C VAL A 660 7.38 21.02 8.15
N TRP A 661 7.27 21.06 6.82
CA TRP A 661 8.38 20.78 5.93
C TRP A 661 9.32 21.99 5.84
N ASP A 662 10.61 21.76 6.05
CA ASP A 662 11.65 22.76 5.90
C ASP A 662 12.81 22.18 5.07
N ASN A 663 13.11 22.78 3.94
CA ASN A 663 14.23 22.40 3.08
C ASN A 663 15.35 23.46 3.06
N ASN A 664 15.36 24.40 4.02
CA ASN A 664 16.31 25.51 4.12
C ASN A 664 16.23 26.53 2.98
N LYS A 665 15.31 26.43 2.04
CA LYS A 665 15.11 27.36 0.93
C LYS A 665 13.90 28.25 1.22
N ALA A 666 14.13 29.51 1.54
CA ALA A 666 13.10 30.41 2.07
C ALA A 666 12.21 31.05 0.99
N LYS A 667 12.60 31.03 -0.30
CA LYS A 667 11.92 31.73 -1.40
C LYS A 667 11.89 30.89 -2.66
N GLY A 668 10.92 31.20 -3.53
CA GLY A 668 10.73 30.53 -4.82
C GLY A 668 9.66 29.44 -4.77
N GLU A 669 9.43 28.80 -5.90
CA GLU A 669 8.39 27.79 -6.11
C GLU A 669 8.61 26.47 -5.36
N ASP A 670 9.80 26.24 -4.84
CA ASP A 670 10.21 25.11 -3.99
C ASP A 670 10.74 25.55 -2.62
N GLY A 671 10.46 26.81 -2.24
CA GLY A 671 11.01 27.42 -1.04
C GLY A 671 10.13 27.22 0.20
N TYR A 672 10.31 26.11 0.92
CA TYR A 672 9.59 25.77 2.17
C TYR A 672 10.38 26.16 3.44
N GLY A 673 11.59 26.69 3.31
CA GLY A 673 12.46 26.99 4.44
C GLY A 673 11.88 28.07 5.37
N ILE A 674 11.88 27.80 6.66
CA ILE A 674 11.49 28.71 7.74
C ILE A 674 12.69 29.08 8.64
N ILE A 675 13.81 28.41 8.46
CA ILE A 675 15.11 28.71 9.10
C ILE A 675 16.20 28.79 8.02
N ASP A 676 17.13 29.72 8.19
CA ASP A 676 18.46 29.67 7.53
C ASP A 676 19.39 28.83 8.42
N ARG A 677 19.64 27.58 8.03
CA ARG A 677 20.41 26.61 8.81
C ARG A 677 21.88 26.97 8.95
N LYS A 678 22.43 27.82 8.05
CA LYS A 678 23.80 28.27 8.12
C LYS A 678 24.00 29.35 9.18
N SER A 679 23.07 30.29 9.27
CA SER A 679 23.10 31.39 10.24
C SER A 679 22.28 31.11 11.50
N MET A 680 21.55 29.99 11.57
CA MET A 680 20.62 29.62 12.64
C MET A 680 19.50 30.67 12.84
N LYS A 681 19.13 31.40 11.80
CA LYS A 681 18.12 32.46 11.88
C LYS A 681 16.75 31.96 11.40
N TRP A 682 15.81 31.97 12.32
CA TRP A 682 14.40 31.69 12.04
C TRP A 682 13.70 32.87 11.39
N ASN A 683 12.79 32.58 10.48
CA ASN A 683 11.75 33.54 10.12
C ASN A 683 10.73 33.61 11.27
N ASN A 684 10.92 34.55 12.18
CA ASN A 684 10.12 34.67 13.40
C ASN A 684 8.64 34.88 13.13
N THR A 685 8.28 35.49 12.00
CA THR A 685 6.88 35.70 11.61
C THR A 685 6.18 34.36 11.32
N LEU A 686 6.82 33.49 10.54
CA LEU A 686 6.30 32.17 10.21
C LEU A 686 6.32 31.24 11.42
N LEU A 687 7.43 31.27 12.17
CA LEU A 687 7.57 30.49 13.39
C LEU A 687 6.48 30.82 14.42
N GLU A 688 6.18 32.10 14.63
CA GLU A 688 5.08 32.54 15.50
C GLU A 688 3.74 31.97 15.04
N GLY A 689 3.47 31.94 13.70
CA GLY A 689 2.26 31.35 13.14
C GLY A 689 2.12 29.86 13.50
N ILE A 690 3.21 29.09 13.33
CA ILE A 690 3.22 27.65 13.60
C ILE A 690 3.05 27.38 15.10
N ILE A 691 3.87 27.99 15.93
CA ILE A 691 3.90 27.71 17.38
C ILE A 691 2.59 28.16 18.05
N SER A 692 2.09 29.36 17.75
CA SER A 692 0.82 29.84 18.31
C SER A 692 -0.38 28.99 17.84
N GLY A 693 -0.32 28.41 16.64
CA GLY A 693 -1.32 27.43 16.18
C GLY A 693 -1.31 26.15 17.00
N ALA A 694 -0.16 25.76 17.52
CA ALA A 694 0.03 24.55 18.34
C ALA A 694 -0.32 24.75 19.82
N GLU A 695 -0.31 25.98 20.33
CA GLU A 695 -0.73 26.34 21.71
C GLU A 695 -2.25 26.27 21.90
#